data_d715f4ba183aba0b5ea2b2c8127107c6
#
_entry.id   d715f4ba183aba0b5ea2b2c8127107c6
#
_cell.length_a   1.000
_cell.length_b   1.000
_cell.length_c   1.000
_cell.angle_alpha   90.00
_cell.angle_beta   90.00
_cell.angle_gamma   90.00
#
_symmetry.space_group_name_H-M   'P 1'
#
loop_
_entity.id
_entity.type
_entity.pdbx_description
1 polymer ?
#
loop_
_entity_poly.entity_id
_entity_poly.type
_entity_poly.pdbx_seq_one_letter_code
_entity_poly.pdbx_strand_id
1 'polypeptide(L)'
;MEIEEKKAQSEDLLIREWFLLTAVAGGFFLYRLSKVGEASLHSVLLGYSASRLVMMAFLLFCTLTGLAGLFNIGEKFTLFMKVAAKKKATAAVCTVLFLGLSLAWLIGGFMSEESFRPFFERIEPLLLYGMFVSGSAVLLLFRLKDHPETDSLEAASVRKLATIFFYIAFAVYLFIRVTGIGIVPDEMDWQPNGMVIRYWEIGLSLWIALTAAILLRLAHVRGKQTAVTVLIFFLIWISTAILWVSIPAMKVLAHSYFMEITPPNNLPYPASDAAYYGLWAESILAGLGFKSTVVTRQFLIVLIALFEALTGHDLLKTIDCFTVLLALIPACMYLLGKKLHSHGAGIFAAGMAAFREYNTILLAPYFMVSSSKMLLSDLPGMLCILASLCAAIGWYQKPRSLLRMVLTGCLAGLSVTVRSQSIILIPFLALFFLLNRGLPFRARILPAAGFMFAALLVIAPWLIRSKVIIGDFILDEPGIHSTELARRWSDDPDNIVIQAEDESDAEYAARNTRHMIDFFFEKPLYVLRFTASHFFANQLCALTALPFGTDFHLTIHDYTDTGFHDVEGRMLKTENAPILILFLLPIVLGMSAARNRAGIAGLLPFFLGSIYLLLTAAGRYSGWRFALPADWFCYFYFALGIGETAYQIASALGGKRDLLLSVSAADPSKQPEYPAAVAGILVLFLILGAAPALCGRIIPQQIFTQSSGANIRAMETILADHPAEQEQLSGLLSDPENSVISGRIIYPRFFYAHEGLSSGHPWTAYKIRDFSRLGFVLLNQENHDVILPVGETPAFIPNAADIFVIGRENKEGYFLADAVIIPDPETKAAPRIIAAEKQE
;
A
#
# COMPACT_ATOMS: atom_id res chain seq x y z
N MET A 1 -49.32 22.43 -27.20
CA MET A 1 -48.96 23.83 -27.41
C MET A 1 -48.39 24.43 -26.13
N GLU A 2 -49.12 24.52 -25.01
CA GLU A 2 -48.61 25.07 -23.71
C GLU A 2 -47.42 24.34 -23.12
N ILE A 3 -47.34 23.02 -23.22
CA ILE A 3 -46.20 22.20 -22.78
C ILE A 3 -44.96 22.41 -23.67
N GLU A 4 -45.14 22.55 -24.97
CA GLU A 4 -44.02 22.83 -25.89
C GLU A 4 -43.46 24.23 -25.73
N GLU A 5 -44.32 25.21 -25.44
CA GLU A 5 -43.95 26.60 -25.20
C GLU A 5 -43.18 26.76 -23.86
N LYS A 6 -43.63 26.11 -22.80
CA LYS A 6 -42.91 26.04 -21.51
C LYS A 6 -41.55 25.33 -21.66
N LYS A 7 -41.47 24.29 -22.49
CA LYS A 7 -40.22 23.61 -22.81
C LYS A 7 -39.25 24.53 -23.55
N ALA A 8 -39.71 25.23 -24.58
CA ALA A 8 -38.88 26.17 -25.34
C ALA A 8 -38.32 27.29 -24.46
N GLN A 9 -39.15 27.83 -23.52
CA GLN A 9 -38.74 28.85 -22.55
C GLN A 9 -37.66 28.29 -21.57
N SER A 10 -37.80 27.05 -21.09
CA SER A 10 -36.83 26.41 -20.23
C SER A 10 -35.47 26.17 -20.94
N GLU A 11 -35.50 25.76 -22.20
CA GLU A 11 -34.29 25.58 -23.00
C GLU A 11 -33.57 26.91 -23.24
N ASP A 12 -34.27 27.96 -23.52
CA ASP A 12 -33.73 29.33 -23.71
C ASP A 12 -33.10 29.85 -22.41
N LEU A 13 -33.75 29.62 -21.26
CA LEU A 13 -33.18 29.98 -19.97
C LEU A 13 -31.85 29.28 -19.68
N LEU A 14 -31.78 27.96 -19.90
CA LEU A 14 -30.55 27.17 -19.72
C LEU A 14 -29.40 27.65 -20.62
N ILE A 15 -29.70 28.02 -21.85
CA ILE A 15 -28.68 28.53 -22.76
C ILE A 15 -28.15 29.90 -22.26
N ARG A 16 -29.05 30.79 -21.78
CA ARG A 16 -28.68 32.09 -21.20
C ARG A 16 -27.82 31.93 -19.94
N GLU A 17 -28.21 31.01 -19.05
CA GLU A 17 -27.44 30.70 -17.85
C GLU A 17 -26.03 30.19 -18.21
N TRP A 18 -25.91 29.35 -19.23
CA TRP A 18 -24.60 28.89 -19.70
C TRP A 18 -23.75 30.03 -20.25
N PHE A 19 -24.33 30.98 -21.00
CA PHE A 19 -23.60 32.16 -21.46
C PHE A 19 -23.15 33.04 -20.30
N LEU A 20 -23.99 33.22 -19.29
CA LEU A 20 -23.60 33.94 -18.08
C LEU A 20 -22.42 33.28 -17.38
N LEU A 21 -22.48 31.95 -17.17
CA LEU A 21 -21.40 31.20 -16.54
C LEU A 21 -20.08 31.26 -17.35
N THR A 22 -20.18 31.21 -18.70
CA THR A 22 -18.97 31.33 -19.54
C THR A 22 -18.39 32.75 -19.54
N ALA A 23 -19.22 33.77 -19.44
CA ALA A 23 -18.79 35.16 -19.28
C ALA A 23 -18.11 35.40 -17.92
N VAL A 24 -18.73 34.94 -16.83
CA VAL A 24 -18.15 35.05 -15.48
C VAL A 24 -16.82 34.31 -15.40
N ALA A 25 -16.75 33.07 -15.91
CA ALA A 25 -15.51 32.32 -15.98
C ALA A 25 -14.43 33.03 -16.82
N GLY A 26 -14.79 33.58 -17.97
CA GLY A 26 -13.87 34.36 -18.82
C GLY A 26 -13.27 35.55 -18.08
N GLY A 27 -14.11 36.34 -17.38
CA GLY A 27 -13.66 37.44 -16.53
C GLY A 27 -12.76 37.01 -15.39
N PHE A 28 -13.10 35.91 -14.73
CA PHE A 28 -12.29 35.35 -13.64
C PHE A 28 -10.90 34.89 -14.13
N PHE A 29 -10.83 34.13 -15.23
CA PHE A 29 -9.55 33.66 -15.75
C PHE A 29 -8.73 34.80 -16.40
N LEU A 30 -9.39 35.82 -16.93
CA LEU A 30 -8.71 37.05 -17.35
C LEU A 30 -8.06 37.75 -16.15
N TYR A 31 -8.78 37.88 -15.04
CA TYR A 31 -8.22 38.40 -13.79
C TYR A 31 -7.06 37.55 -13.27
N ARG A 32 -7.21 36.21 -13.22
CA ARG A 32 -6.09 35.32 -12.86
C ARG A 32 -4.87 35.57 -13.75
N LEU A 33 -5.04 35.59 -15.07
CA LEU A 33 -3.94 35.83 -16.03
C LEU A 33 -3.28 37.19 -15.81
N SER A 34 -4.03 38.20 -15.36
CA SER A 34 -3.46 39.53 -15.04
C SER A 34 -2.55 39.52 -13.81
N LYS A 35 -2.68 38.53 -12.91
CA LYS A 35 -1.93 38.41 -11.67
C LYS A 35 -0.74 37.42 -11.75
N VAL A 36 -0.64 36.62 -12.80
CA VAL A 36 0.41 35.62 -12.97
C VAL A 36 1.74 36.31 -13.25
N GLY A 37 2.77 35.98 -12.42
CA GLY A 37 4.18 36.31 -12.69
C GLY A 37 4.58 37.76 -12.52
N GLU A 38 5.88 37.96 -12.41
CA GLU A 38 6.53 39.27 -12.37
C GLU A 38 6.50 40.01 -13.72
N ALA A 39 6.72 41.30 -13.68
CA ALA A 39 6.84 42.12 -14.89
C ALA A 39 7.93 41.55 -15.82
N SER A 40 7.56 41.23 -17.05
CA SER A 40 8.49 40.64 -18.02
C SER A 40 9.55 41.64 -18.41
N LEU A 41 10.82 41.21 -18.49
CA LEU A 41 11.93 42.05 -19.04
C LEU A 41 11.63 42.55 -20.46
N HIS A 42 10.70 41.93 -21.18
CA HIS A 42 10.25 42.29 -22.52
C HIS A 42 8.78 42.76 -22.50
N SER A 43 8.42 43.66 -21.58
CA SER A 43 7.08 44.24 -21.52
C SER A 43 6.79 45.13 -22.74
N VAL A 44 5.65 44.90 -23.39
CA VAL A 44 5.18 45.70 -24.55
C VAL A 44 4.20 46.78 -24.10
N LEU A 45 3.29 46.45 -23.17
CA LEU A 45 2.27 47.36 -22.65
C LEU A 45 1.89 46.97 -21.21
N LEU A 46 1.80 47.97 -20.30
CA LEU A 46 1.36 47.83 -18.91
C LEU A 46 2.14 46.74 -18.11
N GLY A 47 3.38 46.49 -18.47
CA GLY A 47 4.17 45.42 -17.84
C GLY A 47 3.94 44.02 -18.39
N TYR A 48 3.08 43.86 -19.41
CA TYR A 48 2.77 42.56 -20.00
C TYR A 48 3.53 42.27 -21.29
N SER A 49 3.94 41.02 -21.49
CA SER A 49 4.53 40.54 -22.75
C SER A 49 3.50 40.44 -23.86
N ALA A 50 3.93 40.45 -25.13
CA ALA A 50 3.04 40.35 -26.30
C ALA A 50 2.17 39.07 -26.25
N SER A 51 2.75 37.92 -25.90
CA SER A 51 2.01 36.65 -25.78
C SER A 51 0.91 36.72 -24.72
N ARG A 52 1.20 37.34 -23.57
CA ARG A 52 0.21 37.52 -22.50
C ARG A 52 -0.93 38.46 -22.90
N LEU A 53 -0.63 39.54 -23.61
CA LEU A 53 -1.65 40.45 -24.14
C LEU A 53 -2.58 39.73 -25.13
N VAL A 54 -2.04 38.92 -26.02
CA VAL A 54 -2.84 38.08 -26.94
C VAL A 54 -3.78 37.14 -26.18
N MET A 55 -3.28 36.45 -25.15
CA MET A 55 -4.10 35.56 -24.31
C MET A 55 -5.18 36.32 -23.53
N MET A 56 -4.85 37.50 -23.00
CA MET A 56 -5.82 38.38 -22.33
C MET A 56 -6.89 38.89 -23.30
N ALA A 57 -6.50 39.30 -24.51
CA ALA A 57 -7.44 39.72 -25.56
C ALA A 57 -8.37 38.58 -25.95
N PHE A 58 -7.86 37.37 -26.07
CA PHE A 58 -8.69 36.17 -26.32
C PHE A 58 -9.71 35.93 -25.21
N LEU A 59 -9.31 35.92 -23.92
CA LEU A 59 -10.23 35.76 -22.80
C LEU A 59 -11.25 36.90 -22.71
N LEU A 60 -10.84 38.13 -22.99
CA LEU A 60 -11.76 39.27 -23.07
C LEU A 60 -12.79 39.08 -24.19
N PHE A 61 -12.35 38.65 -25.36
CA PHE A 61 -13.25 38.35 -26.48
C PHE A 61 -14.26 37.27 -26.12
N CYS A 62 -13.82 36.18 -25.46
CA CYS A 62 -14.70 35.11 -24.98
C CYS A 62 -15.70 35.63 -23.93
N THR A 63 -15.26 36.49 -23.00
CA THR A 63 -16.12 37.13 -22.00
C THR A 63 -17.20 37.97 -22.66
N LEU A 64 -16.83 38.81 -23.63
CA LEU A 64 -17.78 39.66 -24.38
C LEU A 64 -18.74 38.81 -25.22
N THR A 65 -18.29 37.73 -25.81
CA THR A 65 -19.13 36.77 -26.53
C THR A 65 -20.16 36.12 -25.59
N GLY A 66 -19.75 35.72 -24.37
CA GLY A 66 -20.66 35.24 -23.36
C GLY A 66 -21.70 36.28 -22.96
N LEU A 67 -21.28 37.51 -22.72
CA LEU A 67 -22.21 38.61 -22.43
C LEU A 67 -23.16 38.88 -23.59
N ALA A 68 -22.67 38.90 -24.82
CA ALA A 68 -23.52 39.10 -26.01
C ALA A 68 -24.58 37.97 -26.14
N GLY A 69 -24.20 36.70 -25.84
CA GLY A 69 -25.14 35.59 -25.79
C GLY A 69 -26.20 35.72 -24.70
N LEU A 70 -25.83 36.25 -23.54
CA LEU A 70 -26.76 36.51 -22.43
C LEU A 70 -27.84 37.55 -22.79
N PHE A 71 -27.43 38.63 -23.45
CA PHE A 71 -28.32 39.71 -23.85
C PHE A 71 -29.09 39.43 -25.16
N ASN A 72 -29.03 38.21 -25.67
CA ASN A 72 -29.74 37.73 -26.86
C ASN A 72 -29.46 38.56 -28.13
N ILE A 73 -28.26 39.16 -28.25
CA ILE A 73 -27.79 39.91 -29.42
C ILE A 73 -27.60 38.98 -30.64
N GLY A 74 -28.27 37.83 -30.63
CA GLY A 74 -28.30 36.90 -31.75
C GLY A 74 -29.25 35.74 -31.53
N GLU A 75 -30.54 35.91 -31.84
CA GLU A 75 -31.48 34.78 -31.95
C GLU A 75 -30.93 33.65 -32.83
N LYS A 76 -30.06 33.99 -33.78
CA LYS A 76 -29.36 33.05 -34.63
C LYS A 76 -28.36 32.17 -33.86
N PHE A 77 -27.76 32.66 -32.76
CA PHE A 77 -26.83 31.92 -31.95
C PHE A 77 -27.51 30.89 -31.03
N THR A 78 -28.67 31.28 -30.49
CA THR A 78 -29.53 30.36 -29.72
C THR A 78 -30.08 29.24 -30.59
N LEU A 79 -30.46 29.56 -31.81
CA LEU A 79 -30.92 28.62 -32.83
C LEU A 79 -29.74 27.66 -33.23
N PHE A 80 -28.55 28.22 -33.43
CA PHE A 80 -27.34 27.42 -33.72
C PHE A 80 -27.07 26.43 -32.59
N MET A 81 -27.12 26.84 -31.33
CA MET A 81 -26.90 25.94 -30.18
C MET A 81 -27.95 24.83 -30.11
N LYS A 82 -29.25 25.15 -30.38
CA LYS A 82 -30.32 24.14 -30.47
C LYS A 82 -30.12 23.16 -31.62
N VAL A 83 -29.62 23.61 -32.77
CA VAL A 83 -29.30 22.76 -33.92
C VAL A 83 -28.05 21.93 -33.61
N ALA A 84 -27.02 22.53 -33.01
CA ALA A 84 -25.80 21.85 -32.58
C ALA A 84 -26.06 20.75 -31.54
N ALA A 85 -26.99 20.98 -30.61
CA ALA A 85 -27.39 20.00 -29.60
C ALA A 85 -27.97 18.71 -30.21
N LYS A 86 -28.61 18.80 -31.36
CA LYS A 86 -29.18 17.64 -32.07
C LYS A 86 -28.11 16.79 -32.77
N LYS A 87 -26.90 17.31 -33.00
CA LYS A 87 -25.83 16.59 -33.70
C LYS A 87 -24.92 15.86 -32.69
N LYS A 88 -24.87 14.52 -32.77
CA LYS A 88 -23.95 13.71 -31.96
C LYS A 88 -22.47 14.12 -32.09
N ALA A 89 -22.08 14.62 -33.27
CA ALA A 89 -20.74 15.10 -33.55
C ALA A 89 -20.33 16.29 -32.66
N THR A 90 -21.24 17.25 -32.38
CA THR A 90 -20.94 18.40 -31.53
C THR A 90 -20.58 17.99 -30.10
N ALA A 91 -21.39 17.09 -29.52
CA ALA A 91 -21.11 16.58 -28.19
C ALA A 91 -19.79 15.79 -28.14
N ALA A 92 -19.49 15.02 -29.21
CA ALA A 92 -18.22 14.30 -29.32
C ALA A 92 -17.03 15.27 -29.39
N VAL A 93 -17.11 16.31 -30.21
CA VAL A 93 -16.04 17.34 -30.32
C VAL A 93 -15.80 18.05 -28.98
N CYS A 94 -16.88 18.49 -28.29
CA CYS A 94 -16.73 19.10 -26.95
C CYS A 94 -16.12 18.14 -25.94
N THR A 95 -16.47 16.86 -25.99
CA THR A 95 -15.90 15.84 -25.11
C THR A 95 -14.40 15.63 -25.39
N VAL A 96 -14.01 15.54 -26.66
CA VAL A 96 -12.60 15.38 -27.07
C VAL A 96 -11.79 16.60 -26.65
N LEU A 97 -12.34 17.81 -26.87
CA LEU A 97 -11.69 19.05 -26.41
C LEU A 97 -11.54 19.10 -24.91
N PHE A 98 -12.56 18.76 -24.15
CA PHE A 98 -12.50 18.68 -22.69
C PHE A 98 -11.41 17.71 -22.23
N LEU A 99 -11.40 16.51 -22.76
CA LEU A 99 -10.39 15.49 -22.42
C LEU A 99 -8.99 15.92 -22.83
N GLY A 100 -8.82 16.49 -24.02
CA GLY A 100 -7.53 16.98 -24.51
C GLY A 100 -6.97 18.12 -23.69
N LEU A 101 -7.79 19.13 -23.38
CA LEU A 101 -7.39 20.26 -22.54
C LEU A 101 -7.10 19.83 -21.09
N SER A 102 -7.90 18.90 -20.56
CA SER A 102 -7.66 18.32 -19.24
C SER A 102 -6.33 17.56 -19.18
N LEU A 103 -6.03 16.79 -20.21
CA LEU A 103 -4.76 16.08 -20.31
C LEU A 103 -3.58 17.06 -20.44
N ALA A 104 -3.71 18.10 -21.25
CA ALA A 104 -2.69 19.14 -21.38
C ALA A 104 -2.42 19.86 -20.06
N TRP A 105 -3.47 20.16 -19.30
CA TRP A 105 -3.33 20.76 -17.96
C TRP A 105 -2.65 19.80 -16.98
N LEU A 106 -3.01 18.52 -16.99
CA LEU A 106 -2.40 17.49 -16.12
C LEU A 106 -0.92 17.27 -16.46
N ILE A 107 -0.57 17.20 -17.77
CA ILE A 107 0.82 17.08 -18.22
C ILE A 107 1.62 18.31 -17.80
N GLY A 108 1.06 19.51 -17.97
CA GLY A 108 1.71 20.75 -17.56
C GLY A 108 2.00 20.81 -16.07
N GLY A 109 1.06 20.34 -15.24
CA GLY A 109 1.27 20.20 -13.79
C GLY A 109 2.34 19.17 -13.42
N PHE A 110 2.47 18.10 -14.20
CA PHE A 110 3.50 17.06 -14.01
C PHE A 110 4.90 17.55 -14.43
N MET A 111 5.00 18.31 -15.52
CA MET A 111 6.26 18.87 -16.07
C MET A 111 6.69 20.17 -15.37
N SER A 112 6.22 20.44 -14.17
CA SER A 112 6.52 21.69 -13.43
C SER A 112 7.95 21.76 -12.90
N GLU A 113 8.96 21.41 -13.71
CA GLU A 113 10.35 21.77 -13.45
C GLU A 113 10.49 23.30 -13.41
N GLU A 114 11.43 23.82 -12.65
CA GLU A 114 11.62 25.26 -12.45
C GLU A 114 11.68 26.06 -13.76
N SER A 115 12.23 25.46 -14.81
CA SER A 115 12.33 26.07 -16.14
C SER A 115 11.01 26.17 -16.90
N PHE A 116 10.09 25.22 -16.72
CA PHE A 116 8.82 25.14 -17.43
C PHE A 116 7.66 25.80 -16.66
N ARG A 117 7.76 25.88 -15.35
CA ARG A 117 6.73 26.43 -14.46
C ARG A 117 6.24 27.83 -14.85
N PRO A 118 7.11 28.83 -15.12
CA PRO A 118 6.66 30.16 -15.52
C PRO A 118 5.90 30.18 -16.85
N PHE A 119 6.20 29.28 -17.76
CA PHE A 119 5.47 29.13 -19.02
C PHE A 119 4.10 28.51 -18.78
N PHE A 120 4.02 27.44 -17.98
CA PHE A 120 2.78 26.76 -17.66
C PHE A 120 1.80 27.66 -16.90
N GLU A 121 2.26 28.41 -15.89
CA GLU A 121 1.44 29.35 -15.12
C GLU A 121 0.75 30.41 -16.01
N ARG A 122 1.36 30.77 -17.12
CA ARG A 122 0.76 31.72 -18.08
C ARG A 122 -0.32 31.09 -18.95
N ILE A 123 -0.18 29.84 -19.32
CA ILE A 123 -1.14 29.13 -20.18
C ILE A 123 -2.27 28.51 -19.35
N GLU A 124 -2.03 28.17 -18.10
CA GLU A 124 -2.98 27.51 -17.21
C GLU A 124 -4.37 28.15 -17.21
N PRO A 125 -4.54 29.48 -17.07
CA PRO A 125 -5.86 30.11 -17.08
C PRO A 125 -6.63 29.86 -18.38
N LEU A 126 -5.95 29.78 -19.53
CA LEU A 126 -6.59 29.43 -20.80
C LEU A 126 -7.02 27.98 -20.85
N LEU A 127 -6.20 27.07 -20.41
CA LEU A 127 -6.53 25.64 -20.34
C LEU A 127 -7.73 25.41 -19.46
N LEU A 128 -7.75 25.98 -18.26
CA LEU A 128 -8.86 25.90 -17.31
C LEU A 128 -10.15 26.51 -17.85
N TYR A 129 -10.07 27.66 -18.53
CA TYR A 129 -11.21 28.27 -19.21
C TYR A 129 -11.75 27.35 -20.32
N GLY A 130 -10.86 26.85 -21.18
CA GLY A 130 -11.25 25.92 -22.25
C GLY A 130 -11.88 24.62 -21.71
N MET A 131 -11.35 24.07 -20.63
CA MET A 131 -11.93 22.92 -19.91
C MET A 131 -13.33 23.27 -19.38
N PHE A 132 -13.49 24.42 -18.74
CA PHE A 132 -14.76 24.86 -18.21
C PHE A 132 -15.82 25.00 -19.32
N VAL A 133 -15.47 25.68 -20.41
CA VAL A 133 -16.40 25.90 -21.54
C VAL A 133 -16.76 24.61 -22.23
N SER A 134 -15.77 23.78 -22.59
CA SER A 134 -16.03 22.49 -23.26
C SER A 134 -16.79 21.51 -22.38
N GLY A 135 -16.43 21.40 -21.10
CA GLY A 135 -17.12 20.54 -20.13
C GLY A 135 -18.56 20.98 -19.88
N SER A 136 -18.79 22.27 -19.61
CA SER A 136 -20.12 22.83 -19.42
C SER A 136 -20.97 22.76 -20.69
N ALA A 137 -20.37 22.89 -21.88
CA ALA A 137 -21.07 22.69 -23.16
C ALA A 137 -21.54 21.25 -23.31
N VAL A 138 -20.72 20.26 -22.98
CA VAL A 138 -21.12 18.83 -22.95
C VAL A 138 -22.36 18.65 -22.08
N LEU A 139 -22.33 19.21 -20.86
CA LEU A 139 -23.44 19.13 -19.91
C LEU A 139 -24.73 19.79 -20.49
N LEU A 140 -24.58 20.99 -21.05
CA LEU A 140 -25.71 21.70 -21.71
C LEU A 140 -26.30 20.90 -22.87
N LEU A 141 -25.44 20.36 -23.75
CA LEU A 141 -25.88 19.60 -24.93
C LEU A 141 -26.62 18.32 -24.52
N PHE A 142 -26.20 17.64 -23.48
CA PHE A 142 -26.93 16.49 -22.94
C PHE A 142 -28.28 16.91 -22.37
N ARG A 143 -28.33 18.01 -21.62
CA ARG A 143 -29.57 18.53 -21.00
C ARG A 143 -30.61 18.98 -22.03
N LEU A 144 -30.17 19.58 -23.13
CA LEU A 144 -31.08 20.02 -24.22
C LEU A 144 -31.59 18.84 -25.07
N LYS A 145 -30.92 17.71 -25.05
CA LYS A 145 -31.27 16.52 -25.82
C LYS A 145 -32.28 15.61 -25.13
N ASP A 146 -32.05 15.37 -23.85
CA ASP A 146 -32.81 14.38 -23.09
C ASP A 146 -33.57 15.03 -21.93
N HIS A 147 -34.80 14.58 -21.68
CA HIS A 147 -35.55 15.05 -20.52
C HIS A 147 -34.98 14.42 -19.24
N PRO A 148 -34.89 15.16 -18.12
CA PRO A 148 -34.54 14.56 -16.86
C PRO A 148 -35.59 13.51 -16.48
N GLU A 149 -35.19 12.29 -16.23
CA GLU A 149 -35.97 11.41 -15.41
C GLU A 149 -36.07 12.05 -14.02
N THR A 150 -37.31 12.12 -13.49
CA THR A 150 -37.55 12.51 -12.11
C THR A 150 -36.57 11.80 -11.20
N ASP A 151 -35.99 12.52 -10.25
CA ASP A 151 -35.06 12.03 -9.24
C ASP A 151 -35.39 10.59 -8.85
N SER A 152 -34.55 9.63 -9.18
CA SER A 152 -34.82 8.24 -8.84
C SER A 152 -34.86 8.14 -7.32
N LEU A 153 -35.84 7.40 -6.76
CA LEU A 153 -35.97 7.12 -5.33
C LEU A 153 -34.60 6.68 -4.73
N GLU A 154 -33.77 6.06 -5.54
CA GLU A 154 -32.42 5.64 -5.17
C GLU A 154 -31.47 6.81 -4.98
N ALA A 155 -31.44 7.80 -5.86
CA ALA A 155 -30.59 8.98 -5.71
C ALA A 155 -30.98 9.79 -4.47
N ALA A 156 -32.27 9.91 -4.21
CA ALA A 156 -32.79 10.54 -2.99
C ALA A 156 -32.37 9.78 -1.72
N SER A 157 -32.43 8.43 -1.75
CA SER A 157 -31.96 7.57 -0.64
C SER A 157 -30.47 7.74 -0.37
N VAL A 158 -29.64 7.75 -1.44
CA VAL A 158 -28.19 7.96 -1.34
C VAL A 158 -27.89 9.32 -0.72
N ARG A 159 -28.52 10.40 -1.19
CA ARG A 159 -28.32 11.75 -0.64
C ARG A 159 -28.74 11.85 0.83
N LYS A 160 -29.90 11.29 1.20
CA LYS A 160 -30.35 11.27 2.60
C LYS A 160 -29.34 10.56 3.50
N LEU A 161 -28.83 9.43 3.08
CA LEU A 161 -27.83 8.66 3.87
C LEU A 161 -26.48 9.39 3.92
N ALA A 162 -26.05 10.04 2.83
CA ALA A 162 -24.85 10.86 2.79
C ALA A 162 -24.93 12.04 3.76
N THR A 163 -26.09 12.68 3.84
CA THR A 163 -26.35 13.76 4.82
C THR A 163 -26.19 13.26 6.26
N ILE A 164 -26.72 12.07 6.58
CA ILE A 164 -26.56 11.47 7.92
C ILE A 164 -25.09 11.20 8.21
N PHE A 165 -24.38 10.54 7.29
CA PHE A 165 -22.95 10.23 7.47
C PHE A 165 -22.10 11.50 7.57
N PHE A 166 -22.45 12.54 6.81
CA PHE A 166 -21.78 13.84 6.91
C PHE A 166 -21.92 14.47 8.29
N TYR A 167 -23.13 14.51 8.85
CA TYR A 167 -23.33 15.04 10.20
C TYR A 167 -22.59 14.21 11.26
N ILE A 168 -22.53 12.88 11.12
CA ILE A 168 -21.75 12.03 12.02
C ILE A 168 -20.26 12.36 11.91
N ALA A 169 -19.70 12.40 10.70
CA ALA A 169 -18.31 12.73 10.48
C ALA A 169 -17.95 14.15 10.98
N PHE A 170 -18.86 15.11 10.75
CA PHE A 170 -18.69 16.48 11.21
C PHE A 170 -18.77 16.58 12.75
N ALA A 171 -19.67 15.84 13.38
CA ALA A 171 -19.73 15.76 14.84
C ALA A 171 -18.46 15.15 15.43
N VAL A 172 -17.91 14.10 14.81
CA VAL A 172 -16.62 13.52 15.21
C VAL A 172 -15.48 14.53 15.03
N TYR A 173 -15.46 15.26 13.92
CA TYR A 173 -14.50 16.34 13.70
C TYR A 173 -14.58 17.42 14.79
N LEU A 174 -15.78 17.89 15.11
CA LEU A 174 -15.98 18.87 16.18
C LEU A 174 -15.55 18.32 17.55
N PHE A 175 -15.87 17.06 17.83
CA PHE A 175 -15.45 16.39 19.06
C PHE A 175 -13.91 16.37 19.18
N ILE A 176 -13.20 15.94 18.15
CA ILE A 176 -11.74 15.95 18.08
C ILE A 176 -11.21 17.39 18.28
N ARG A 177 -11.80 18.35 17.57
CA ARG A 177 -11.38 19.76 17.62
C ARG A 177 -11.53 20.38 19.02
N VAL A 178 -12.60 20.03 19.74
CA VAL A 178 -12.90 20.59 21.07
C VAL A 178 -12.13 19.87 22.18
N THR A 179 -11.96 18.55 22.08
CA THR A 179 -11.36 17.75 23.14
C THR A 179 -9.85 17.59 23.00
N GLY A 180 -9.30 17.80 21.79
CA GLY A 180 -7.90 17.47 21.46
C GLY A 180 -7.61 15.97 21.39
N ILE A 181 -8.60 15.09 21.60
CA ILE A 181 -8.42 13.63 21.54
C ILE A 181 -8.09 13.23 20.10
N GLY A 182 -6.95 12.56 19.93
CA GLY A 182 -6.46 12.14 18.62
C GLY A 182 -5.56 13.16 17.90
N ILE A 183 -5.33 14.33 18.50
CA ILE A 183 -4.49 15.40 17.93
C ILE A 183 -3.15 15.46 18.63
N VAL A 184 -3.18 15.42 19.96
CA VAL A 184 -1.96 15.55 20.77
C VAL A 184 -1.33 14.17 20.86
N PRO A 185 -0.16 13.95 20.25
CA PRO A 185 0.59 12.73 20.49
C PRO A 185 0.98 12.72 21.97
N ASP A 186 0.72 11.62 22.65
CA ASP A 186 1.46 11.34 23.86
C ASP A 186 2.89 10.90 23.45
N GLU A 187 3.68 10.35 24.34
CA GLU A 187 5.10 10.03 24.16
C GLU A 187 5.43 9.12 22.95
N MET A 188 4.42 8.69 22.18
CA MET A 188 4.60 7.86 20.99
C MET A 188 4.57 8.71 19.72
N ASP A 189 5.63 8.64 18.93
CA ASP A 189 5.72 9.32 17.64
C ASP A 189 4.61 8.90 16.69
N TRP A 190 3.87 9.90 16.21
CA TRP A 190 2.82 9.73 15.22
C TRP A 190 3.42 9.82 13.83
N GLN A 191 3.67 8.69 13.21
CA GLN A 191 4.24 8.65 11.89
C GLN A 191 3.17 8.34 10.83
N PRO A 192 3.32 8.87 9.61
CA PRO A 192 2.37 8.61 8.53
C PRO A 192 2.38 7.13 8.16
N ASN A 193 1.21 6.66 7.73
CA ASN A 193 1.04 5.27 7.28
C ASN A 193 1.67 5.05 5.91
N GLY A 194 1.56 6.06 5.06
CA GLY A 194 2.06 6.13 3.68
C GLY A 194 1.97 7.56 3.20
N MET A 195 2.39 7.81 1.96
CA MET A 195 2.46 9.15 1.44
C MET A 195 1.16 9.65 0.82
N VAL A 196 1.08 10.95 0.65
CA VAL A 196 -0.03 11.65 0.04
C VAL A 196 -0.13 11.35 -1.45
N ILE A 197 -1.36 11.38 -1.96
CA ILE A 197 -1.67 11.41 -3.39
C ILE A 197 -1.79 12.87 -3.80
N ARG A 198 -0.96 13.35 -4.74
CA ARG A 198 -0.97 14.74 -5.17
C ARG A 198 -2.23 15.07 -6.00
N TYR A 199 -2.61 16.35 -6.05
CA TYR A 199 -3.80 16.79 -6.80
C TYR A 199 -3.77 16.38 -8.27
N TRP A 200 -2.63 16.49 -8.94
CA TRP A 200 -2.51 16.12 -10.34
C TRP A 200 -2.66 14.61 -10.55
N GLU A 201 -2.23 13.79 -9.59
CA GLU A 201 -2.38 12.32 -9.61
C GLU A 201 -3.83 11.90 -9.45
N ILE A 202 -4.55 12.59 -8.56
CA ILE A 202 -6.01 12.45 -8.43
C ILE A 202 -6.67 12.80 -9.77
N GLY A 203 -6.29 13.94 -10.35
CA GLY A 203 -6.79 14.40 -11.66
C GLY A 203 -6.50 13.42 -12.77
N LEU A 204 -5.28 12.91 -12.87
CA LEU A 204 -4.88 11.91 -13.89
C LEU A 204 -5.62 10.58 -13.70
N SER A 205 -5.74 10.10 -12.44
CA SER A 205 -6.51 8.89 -12.14
C SER A 205 -7.98 9.04 -12.53
N LEU A 206 -8.58 10.20 -12.27
CA LEU A 206 -9.95 10.51 -12.67
C LEU A 206 -10.08 10.59 -14.20
N TRP A 207 -9.12 11.23 -14.87
CA TRP A 207 -9.09 11.34 -16.33
C TRP A 207 -9.03 9.96 -16.99
N ILE A 208 -8.14 9.07 -16.51
CA ILE A 208 -8.04 7.68 -16.99
C ILE A 208 -9.37 6.94 -16.77
N ALA A 209 -9.98 7.09 -15.60
CA ALA A 209 -11.24 6.44 -15.26
C ALA A 209 -12.41 6.90 -16.14
N LEU A 210 -12.52 8.21 -16.39
CA LEU A 210 -13.54 8.79 -17.27
C LEU A 210 -13.33 8.34 -18.73
N THR A 211 -12.11 8.39 -19.21
CA THR A 211 -11.76 7.94 -20.57
C THR A 211 -12.08 6.47 -20.75
N ALA A 212 -11.68 5.62 -19.81
CA ALA A 212 -12.01 4.19 -19.81
C ALA A 212 -13.53 3.96 -19.79
N ALA A 213 -14.28 4.68 -18.95
CA ALA A 213 -15.74 4.58 -18.90
C ALA A 213 -16.39 4.96 -20.24
N ILE A 214 -15.91 6.01 -20.90
CA ILE A 214 -16.37 6.43 -22.23
C ILE A 214 -16.06 5.35 -23.28
N LEU A 215 -14.85 4.82 -23.32
CA LEU A 215 -14.44 3.78 -24.24
C LEU A 215 -15.23 2.48 -24.06
N LEU A 216 -15.47 2.07 -22.81
CA LEU A 216 -16.29 0.89 -22.51
C LEU A 216 -17.75 1.06 -22.97
N ARG A 217 -18.26 2.28 -22.89
CA ARG A 217 -19.58 2.63 -23.41
C ARG A 217 -19.63 2.55 -24.94
N LEU A 218 -18.65 3.13 -25.63
CA LEU A 218 -18.56 3.14 -27.08
C LEU A 218 -18.41 1.72 -27.66
N ALA A 219 -17.64 0.88 -26.99
CA ALA A 219 -17.39 -0.50 -27.39
C ALA A 219 -18.62 -1.43 -27.25
N HIS A 220 -19.75 -0.95 -26.75
CA HIS A 220 -21.01 -1.71 -26.56
C HIS A 220 -20.78 -3.11 -25.94
N VAL A 221 -19.98 -3.21 -24.88
CA VAL A 221 -19.49 -4.48 -24.30
C VAL A 221 -20.61 -5.27 -23.58
N ARG A 222 -21.83 -5.28 -24.14
CA ARG A 222 -22.93 -6.10 -23.61
C ARG A 222 -22.61 -7.60 -23.80
N GLY A 223 -22.65 -8.36 -22.71
CA GLY A 223 -22.42 -9.82 -22.71
C GLY A 223 -20.97 -10.28 -22.46
N LYS A 224 -19.97 -9.39 -22.52
CA LYS A 224 -18.55 -9.74 -22.30
C LYS A 224 -17.95 -9.17 -21.00
N GLN A 225 -18.77 -8.88 -20.01
CA GLN A 225 -18.36 -8.18 -18.79
C GLN A 225 -17.24 -8.88 -18.00
N THR A 226 -17.21 -10.20 -17.96
CA THR A 226 -16.17 -10.98 -17.29
C THR A 226 -14.82 -10.79 -17.99
N ALA A 227 -14.78 -10.94 -19.31
CA ALA A 227 -13.56 -10.77 -20.10
C ALA A 227 -12.99 -9.35 -19.97
N VAL A 228 -13.87 -8.33 -20.03
CA VAL A 228 -13.46 -6.93 -19.83
C VAL A 228 -12.90 -6.70 -18.43
N THR A 229 -13.52 -7.29 -17.41
CA THR A 229 -13.02 -7.18 -16.03
C THR A 229 -11.63 -7.79 -15.89
N VAL A 230 -11.44 -8.96 -16.46
CA VAL A 230 -10.14 -9.64 -16.45
C VAL A 230 -9.09 -8.82 -17.20
N LEU A 231 -9.44 -8.29 -18.38
CA LEU A 231 -8.55 -7.44 -19.16
C LEU A 231 -8.13 -6.18 -18.40
N ILE A 232 -9.08 -5.44 -17.81
CA ILE A 232 -8.78 -4.23 -17.02
C ILE A 232 -7.95 -4.58 -15.81
N PHE A 233 -8.23 -5.68 -15.12
CA PHE A 233 -7.45 -6.16 -13.98
C PHE A 233 -5.98 -6.37 -14.36
N PHE A 234 -5.71 -7.08 -15.44
CA PHE A 234 -4.33 -7.31 -15.89
C PHE A 234 -3.66 -6.04 -16.41
N LEU A 235 -4.39 -5.16 -17.11
CA LEU A 235 -3.84 -3.87 -17.53
C LEU A 235 -3.43 -3.00 -16.35
N ILE A 236 -4.25 -2.92 -15.29
CA ILE A 236 -3.91 -2.19 -14.06
C ILE A 236 -2.70 -2.83 -13.40
N TRP A 237 -2.68 -4.17 -13.25
CA TRP A 237 -1.56 -4.85 -12.62
C TRP A 237 -0.24 -4.61 -13.35
N ILE A 238 -0.22 -4.84 -14.66
CA ILE A 238 0.98 -4.68 -15.49
C ILE A 238 1.46 -3.22 -15.51
N SER A 239 0.55 -2.25 -15.71
CA SER A 239 0.93 -0.83 -15.73
C SER A 239 1.46 -0.36 -14.37
N THR A 240 0.86 -0.83 -13.28
CA THR A 240 1.35 -0.55 -11.92
C THR A 240 2.70 -1.20 -11.66
N ALA A 241 2.88 -2.46 -12.06
CA ALA A 241 4.16 -3.14 -11.91
C ALA A 241 5.29 -2.41 -12.67
N ILE A 242 5.03 -2.01 -13.91
CA ILE A 242 5.97 -1.20 -14.71
C ILE A 242 6.28 0.12 -13.99
N LEU A 243 5.26 0.83 -13.52
CA LEU A 243 5.42 2.11 -12.81
C LEU A 243 6.30 1.97 -11.56
N TRP A 244 6.04 0.96 -10.72
CA TRP A 244 6.77 0.80 -9.47
C TRP A 244 8.18 0.22 -9.66
N VAL A 245 8.36 -0.72 -10.60
CA VAL A 245 9.69 -1.28 -10.93
C VAL A 245 10.57 -0.26 -11.64
N SER A 246 10.00 0.71 -12.37
CA SER A 246 10.78 1.76 -13.06
C SER A 246 11.66 2.60 -12.12
N ILE A 247 11.34 2.63 -10.82
CA ILE A 247 12.19 3.23 -9.80
C ILE A 247 13.18 2.14 -9.33
N PRO A 248 14.49 2.25 -9.58
CA PRO A 248 15.46 1.24 -9.19
C PRO A 248 15.50 1.05 -7.67
N ALA A 249 15.44 -0.20 -7.21
CA ALA A 249 15.46 -0.53 -5.78
C ALA A 249 16.71 0.05 -5.09
N MET A 250 17.88 -0.05 -5.73
CA MET A 250 19.12 0.51 -5.21
C MET A 250 19.01 2.01 -4.87
N LYS A 251 18.37 2.80 -5.74
CA LYS A 251 18.18 4.25 -5.51
C LYS A 251 17.31 4.52 -4.28
N VAL A 252 16.30 3.68 -4.06
CA VAL A 252 15.37 3.82 -2.93
C VAL A 252 16.03 3.38 -1.63
N LEU A 253 16.77 2.28 -1.67
CA LEU A 253 17.33 1.64 -0.49
C LEU A 253 18.62 2.30 0.03
N ALA A 254 19.30 3.08 -0.81
CA ALA A 254 20.56 3.76 -0.47
C ALA A 254 20.50 4.61 0.81
N HIS A 255 19.32 5.08 1.17
CA HIS A 255 19.08 5.90 2.36
C HIS A 255 17.90 5.38 3.18
N SER A 256 17.46 4.13 2.94
CA SER A 256 16.30 3.57 3.61
C SER A 256 16.64 3.19 5.06
N TYR A 257 15.78 3.58 5.98
CA TYR A 257 15.86 3.17 7.39
C TYR A 257 15.87 1.64 7.59
N PHE A 258 15.25 0.89 6.67
CA PHE A 258 15.12 -0.57 6.78
C PHE A 258 16.17 -1.36 6.02
N MET A 259 16.97 -0.70 5.17
CA MET A 259 18.01 -1.33 4.37
C MET A 259 19.17 -0.34 4.19
N GLU A 260 19.98 -0.19 5.22
CA GLU A 260 21.12 0.72 5.19
C GLU A 260 22.23 0.20 4.27
N ILE A 261 22.77 1.11 3.45
CA ILE A 261 24.03 0.91 2.76
C ILE A 261 25.11 1.66 3.51
N THR A 262 26.00 0.92 4.17
CA THR A 262 27.14 1.50 4.88
C THR A 262 28.39 1.38 4.01
N PRO A 263 29.01 2.50 3.56
CA PRO A 263 30.28 2.40 2.85
C PRO A 263 31.34 1.66 3.70
N PRO A 264 32.23 0.86 3.10
CA PRO A 264 32.41 0.64 1.67
C PRO A 264 31.49 -0.43 1.04
N ASN A 265 30.48 -0.90 1.76
CA ASN A 265 29.55 -1.90 1.27
C ASN A 265 28.61 -1.29 0.24
N ASN A 266 28.50 -1.89 -0.94
CA ASN A 266 27.73 -1.37 -2.06
C ASN A 266 26.35 -2.04 -2.22
N LEU A 267 26.02 -3.04 -1.37
CA LEU A 267 24.77 -3.78 -1.43
C LEU A 267 23.86 -3.37 -0.26
N PRO A 268 22.56 -3.13 -0.53
CA PRO A 268 21.60 -2.76 0.49
C PRO A 268 21.10 -4.01 1.22
N TYR A 269 21.93 -4.61 2.06
CA TYR A 269 21.49 -5.77 2.85
C TYR A 269 20.34 -5.38 3.78
N PRO A 270 19.33 -6.27 3.95
CA PRO A 270 18.20 -5.99 4.81
C PRO A 270 18.62 -5.64 6.24
N ALA A 271 17.86 -4.76 6.87
CA ALA A 271 17.99 -4.42 8.28
C ALA A 271 16.64 -4.63 8.99
N SER A 272 16.62 -4.63 10.32
CA SER A 272 15.43 -4.79 11.15
C SER A 272 14.62 -6.05 10.77
N ASP A 273 13.29 -5.94 10.69
CA ASP A 273 12.39 -7.07 10.36
C ASP A 273 12.71 -7.73 9.00
N ALA A 274 13.13 -6.94 8.01
CA ALA A 274 13.47 -7.45 6.69
C ALA A 274 14.70 -8.39 6.75
N ALA A 275 15.67 -8.07 7.60
CA ALA A 275 16.83 -8.93 7.85
C ALA A 275 16.44 -10.25 8.52
N TYR A 276 15.55 -10.20 9.49
CA TYR A 276 14.99 -11.39 10.13
C TYR A 276 14.28 -12.29 9.11
N TYR A 277 13.46 -11.73 8.21
CA TYR A 277 12.77 -12.53 7.19
C TYR A 277 13.74 -13.10 6.16
N GLY A 278 14.73 -12.33 5.72
CA GLY A 278 15.75 -12.78 4.78
C GLY A 278 16.65 -13.90 5.36
N LEU A 279 17.05 -13.76 6.63
CA LEU A 279 17.82 -14.81 7.33
C LEU A 279 17.06 -16.14 7.35
N TRP A 280 15.77 -16.12 7.70
CA TRP A 280 14.95 -17.32 7.70
C TRP A 280 14.63 -17.84 6.30
N ALA A 281 14.53 -16.95 5.30
CA ALA A 281 14.41 -17.36 3.90
C ALA A 281 15.62 -18.14 3.43
N GLU A 282 16.83 -17.65 3.71
CA GLU A 282 18.08 -18.36 3.42
C GLU A 282 18.21 -19.65 4.23
N SER A 283 17.73 -19.70 5.48
CA SER A 283 17.67 -20.94 6.26
C SER A 283 16.81 -22.01 5.59
N ILE A 284 15.66 -21.59 4.99
CA ILE A 284 14.82 -22.50 4.21
C ILE A 284 15.59 -23.01 2.98
N LEU A 285 16.28 -22.14 2.25
CA LEU A 285 17.02 -22.50 1.03
C LEU A 285 18.27 -23.34 1.31
N ALA A 286 18.84 -23.22 2.51
CA ALA A 286 19.90 -24.11 2.99
C ALA A 286 19.36 -25.48 3.47
N GLY A 287 18.06 -25.72 3.40
CA GLY A 287 17.42 -26.96 3.84
C GLY A 287 17.28 -27.10 5.36
N LEU A 288 17.58 -26.05 6.12
CA LEU A 288 17.43 -26.04 7.58
C LEU A 288 15.99 -25.73 8.03
N GLY A 289 15.19 -25.18 7.11
CA GLY A 289 13.82 -24.75 7.39
C GLY A 289 13.78 -23.69 8.51
N PHE A 290 12.76 -23.79 9.37
CA PHE A 290 12.66 -22.96 10.57
C PHE A 290 13.30 -23.61 11.81
N LYS A 291 14.21 -24.56 11.62
CA LYS A 291 14.90 -25.28 12.71
C LYS A 291 13.88 -25.79 13.76
N SER A 292 14.22 -25.77 15.02
CA SER A 292 13.31 -26.19 16.12
C SER A 292 12.63 -25.00 16.79
N THR A 293 12.31 -23.93 16.05
CA THR A 293 11.66 -22.73 16.58
C THR A 293 10.35 -22.38 15.86
N VAL A 294 9.57 -21.50 16.45
CA VAL A 294 8.38 -20.88 15.87
C VAL A 294 8.74 -19.44 15.52
N VAL A 295 8.52 -19.05 14.28
CA VAL A 295 8.83 -17.73 13.75
C VAL A 295 7.57 -16.93 13.46
N THR A 296 7.69 -15.61 13.46
CA THR A 296 6.61 -14.72 13.04
C THR A 296 6.51 -14.67 11.52
N ARG A 297 5.30 -14.44 10.96
CA ARG A 297 5.05 -14.17 9.52
C ARG A 297 5.60 -15.24 8.58
N GLN A 298 5.44 -16.48 8.97
CA GLN A 298 6.05 -17.67 8.37
C GLN A 298 5.77 -17.84 6.87
N PHE A 299 4.56 -17.50 6.37
CA PHE A 299 4.27 -17.60 4.93
C PHE A 299 4.98 -16.50 4.13
N LEU A 300 5.13 -15.29 4.68
CA LEU A 300 5.91 -14.23 4.04
C LEU A 300 7.36 -14.66 3.84
N ILE A 301 7.96 -15.30 4.82
CA ILE A 301 9.34 -15.82 4.76
C ILE A 301 9.46 -16.87 3.64
N VAL A 302 8.51 -17.81 3.55
CA VAL A 302 8.49 -18.80 2.45
C VAL A 302 8.35 -18.13 1.09
N LEU A 303 7.58 -17.05 0.99
CA LEU A 303 7.42 -16.29 -0.24
C LEU A 303 8.71 -15.57 -0.64
N ILE A 304 9.44 -14.99 0.33
CA ILE A 304 10.76 -14.39 0.09
C ILE A 304 11.74 -15.47 -0.36
N ALA A 305 11.80 -16.61 0.31
CA ALA A 305 12.65 -17.74 -0.08
C ALA A 305 12.35 -18.21 -1.52
N LEU A 306 11.08 -18.26 -1.92
CA LEU A 306 10.70 -18.59 -3.29
C LEU A 306 11.26 -17.57 -4.29
N PHE A 307 11.19 -16.28 -3.99
CA PHE A 307 11.74 -15.26 -4.88
C PHE A 307 13.28 -15.28 -4.92
N GLU A 308 13.96 -15.47 -3.80
CA GLU A 308 15.40 -15.64 -3.74
C GLU A 308 15.87 -16.87 -4.56
N ALA A 309 15.15 -17.99 -4.44
CA ALA A 309 15.43 -19.17 -5.27
C ALA A 309 15.24 -18.89 -6.78
N LEU A 310 14.22 -18.12 -7.17
CA LEU A 310 13.97 -17.77 -8.57
C LEU A 310 14.98 -16.76 -9.13
N THR A 311 15.56 -15.92 -8.28
CA THR A 311 16.49 -14.86 -8.69
C THR A 311 17.96 -15.21 -8.49
N GLY A 312 18.25 -16.40 -7.91
CA GLY A 312 19.62 -16.83 -7.63
C GLY A 312 20.27 -16.01 -6.51
N HIS A 313 19.51 -15.72 -5.45
CA HIS A 313 19.93 -14.91 -4.29
C HIS A 313 20.29 -13.45 -4.63
N ASP A 314 19.85 -12.95 -5.80
CA ASP A 314 19.98 -11.55 -6.16
C ASP A 314 18.90 -10.72 -5.44
N LEU A 315 19.30 -10.02 -4.39
CA LEU A 315 18.39 -9.25 -3.53
C LEU A 315 17.59 -8.20 -4.31
N LEU A 316 18.23 -7.49 -5.25
CA LEU A 316 17.54 -6.44 -6.01
C LEU A 316 16.46 -7.02 -6.93
N LYS A 317 16.74 -8.15 -7.57
CA LYS A 317 15.73 -8.87 -8.37
C LYS A 317 14.63 -9.47 -7.50
N THR A 318 14.98 -9.98 -6.32
CA THR A 318 14.01 -10.45 -5.32
C THR A 318 13.04 -9.35 -4.93
N ILE A 319 13.53 -8.14 -4.68
CA ILE A 319 12.71 -6.96 -4.39
C ILE A 319 11.82 -6.59 -5.58
N ASP A 320 12.32 -6.66 -6.81
CA ASP A 320 11.52 -6.39 -7.99
C ASP A 320 10.40 -7.43 -8.18
N CYS A 321 10.67 -8.71 -7.97
CA CYS A 321 9.64 -9.77 -7.97
C CYS A 321 8.58 -9.52 -6.91
N PHE A 322 8.99 -9.12 -5.71
CA PHE A 322 8.11 -8.77 -4.62
C PHE A 322 7.24 -7.55 -4.96
N THR A 323 7.85 -6.52 -5.57
CA THR A 323 7.15 -5.31 -6.05
C THR A 323 6.11 -5.66 -7.11
N VAL A 324 6.42 -6.54 -8.06
CA VAL A 324 5.47 -7.01 -9.09
C VAL A 324 4.27 -7.73 -8.48
N LEU A 325 4.50 -8.56 -7.46
CA LEU A 325 3.41 -9.18 -6.72
C LEU A 325 2.52 -8.14 -6.03
N LEU A 326 3.13 -7.18 -5.35
CA LEU A 326 2.39 -6.14 -4.61
C LEU A 326 1.63 -5.18 -5.53
N ALA A 327 2.02 -5.05 -6.79
CA ALA A 327 1.27 -4.31 -7.81
C ALA A 327 -0.13 -4.88 -8.08
N LEU A 328 -0.47 -6.07 -7.54
CA LEU A 328 -1.85 -6.57 -7.47
C LEU A 328 -2.77 -5.74 -6.57
N ILE A 329 -2.23 -4.95 -5.63
CA ILE A 329 -3.03 -4.11 -4.72
C ILE A 329 -3.97 -3.16 -5.48
N PRO A 330 -3.52 -2.31 -6.42
CA PRO A 330 -4.42 -1.49 -7.22
C PRO A 330 -5.41 -2.30 -8.07
N ALA A 331 -5.02 -3.45 -8.57
CA ALA A 331 -5.93 -4.33 -9.31
C ALA A 331 -7.05 -4.92 -8.42
N CYS A 332 -6.74 -5.25 -7.17
CA CYS A 332 -7.73 -5.65 -6.16
C CYS A 332 -8.65 -4.46 -5.77
N MET A 333 -8.10 -3.25 -5.64
CA MET A 333 -8.88 -2.02 -5.44
C MET A 333 -9.89 -1.78 -6.57
N TYR A 334 -9.46 -1.99 -7.83
CA TYR A 334 -10.36 -1.95 -8.98
C TYR A 334 -11.51 -2.94 -8.84
N LEU A 335 -11.22 -4.22 -8.50
CA LEU A 335 -12.25 -5.24 -8.33
C LEU A 335 -13.24 -4.86 -7.22
N LEU A 336 -12.74 -4.33 -6.11
CA LEU A 336 -13.54 -3.89 -4.98
C LEU A 336 -14.45 -2.72 -5.39
N GLY A 337 -13.89 -1.68 -6.00
CA GLY A 337 -14.64 -0.51 -6.47
C GLY A 337 -15.68 -0.87 -7.55
N LYS A 338 -15.34 -1.78 -8.46
CA LYS A 338 -16.30 -2.32 -9.43
C LYS A 338 -17.47 -3.04 -8.75
N LYS A 339 -17.20 -3.88 -7.75
CA LYS A 339 -18.25 -4.63 -7.02
C LYS A 339 -19.18 -3.73 -6.23
N LEU A 340 -18.67 -2.62 -5.70
CA LEU A 340 -19.43 -1.70 -4.86
C LEU A 340 -20.04 -0.54 -5.65
N HIS A 341 -19.50 -0.20 -6.82
CA HIS A 341 -19.98 0.93 -7.61
C HIS A 341 -19.98 0.66 -9.13
N SER A 342 -18.83 0.83 -9.80
CA SER A 342 -18.71 0.74 -11.25
C SER A 342 -17.26 0.51 -11.70
N HIS A 343 -17.08 0.17 -12.99
CA HIS A 343 -15.74 0.08 -13.57
C HIS A 343 -14.95 1.39 -13.43
N GLY A 344 -15.58 2.55 -13.71
CA GLY A 344 -14.92 3.85 -13.61
C GLY A 344 -14.46 4.17 -12.18
N ALA A 345 -15.34 4.00 -11.19
CA ALA A 345 -14.96 4.21 -9.78
C ALA A 345 -13.85 3.23 -9.33
N GLY A 346 -13.89 1.99 -9.80
CA GLY A 346 -12.84 1.01 -9.51
C GLY A 346 -11.49 1.37 -10.15
N ILE A 347 -11.46 1.84 -11.41
CA ILE A 347 -10.25 2.30 -12.09
C ILE A 347 -9.68 3.54 -11.36
N PHE A 348 -10.55 4.47 -10.95
CA PHE A 348 -10.14 5.65 -10.21
C PHE A 348 -9.50 5.28 -8.86
N ALA A 349 -10.12 4.40 -8.08
CA ALA A 349 -9.55 3.91 -6.82
C ALA A 349 -8.20 3.19 -7.02
N ALA A 350 -8.08 2.41 -8.09
CA ALA A 350 -6.83 1.74 -8.44
C ALA A 350 -5.72 2.74 -8.81
N GLY A 351 -6.04 3.78 -9.58
CA GLY A 351 -5.09 4.84 -9.92
C GLY A 351 -4.59 5.58 -8.68
N MET A 352 -5.49 5.93 -7.76
CA MET A 352 -5.11 6.55 -6.50
C MET A 352 -4.18 5.64 -5.67
N ALA A 353 -4.48 4.34 -5.57
CA ALA A 353 -3.62 3.39 -4.86
C ALA A 353 -2.23 3.25 -5.54
N ALA A 354 -2.19 3.22 -6.87
CA ALA A 354 -0.95 3.12 -7.63
C ALA A 354 -0.04 4.35 -7.40
N PHE A 355 -0.59 5.56 -7.43
CA PHE A 355 0.18 6.78 -7.20
C PHE A 355 0.56 6.98 -5.75
N ARG A 356 -0.29 6.59 -4.79
CA ARG A 356 0.08 6.64 -3.38
C ARG A 356 1.35 5.84 -3.10
N GLU A 357 1.40 4.60 -3.56
CA GLU A 357 2.57 3.76 -3.39
C GLU A 357 3.77 4.26 -4.19
N TYR A 358 3.56 4.77 -5.40
CA TYR A 358 4.60 5.41 -6.19
C TYR A 358 5.27 6.56 -5.41
N ASN A 359 4.48 7.42 -4.77
CA ASN A 359 4.98 8.49 -3.92
C ASN A 359 5.69 7.96 -2.67
N THR A 360 5.16 6.87 -2.07
CA THR A 360 5.80 6.19 -0.95
C THR A 360 7.19 5.68 -1.32
N ILE A 361 7.35 5.05 -2.49
CA ILE A 361 8.65 4.59 -2.99
C ILE A 361 9.62 5.75 -3.18
N LEU A 362 9.17 6.86 -3.77
CA LEU A 362 10.01 8.05 -4.01
C LEU A 362 10.50 8.71 -2.72
N LEU A 363 9.67 8.70 -1.66
CA LEU A 363 9.95 9.38 -0.39
C LEU A 363 10.52 8.46 0.69
N ALA A 364 10.52 7.15 0.47
CA ALA A 364 11.08 6.17 1.42
C ALA A 364 12.54 6.47 1.85
N PRO A 365 13.42 7.07 1.02
CA PRO A 365 14.73 7.50 1.46
C PRO A 365 14.73 8.63 2.50
N TYR A 366 13.66 9.40 2.59
CA TYR A 366 13.59 10.61 3.45
C TYR A 366 12.71 10.40 4.69
N PHE A 367 11.85 9.37 4.69
CA PHE A 367 10.88 9.10 5.75
C PHE A 367 10.84 7.63 6.13
N MET A 368 10.56 7.37 7.40
CA MET A 368 10.31 6.03 7.92
C MET A 368 8.93 5.51 7.47
N VAL A 369 8.79 5.19 6.17
CA VAL A 369 7.57 4.60 5.60
C VAL A 369 7.86 3.23 5.01
N SER A 370 6.89 2.31 5.12
CA SER A 370 6.95 1.02 4.46
C SER A 370 6.54 1.15 2.99
N SER A 371 7.33 0.59 2.11
CA SER A 371 7.06 0.58 0.65
C SER A 371 7.19 -0.83 0.06
N SER A 372 6.74 -0.97 -1.18
CA SER A 372 6.85 -2.23 -1.92
C SER A 372 8.29 -2.65 -2.27
N LYS A 373 9.26 -1.75 -2.10
CA LYS A 373 10.69 -2.05 -2.26
C LYS A 373 11.33 -2.63 -0.99
N MET A 374 10.61 -2.67 0.11
CA MET A 374 11.07 -3.21 1.38
C MET A 374 10.43 -4.57 1.61
N LEU A 375 11.19 -5.58 1.98
CA LEU A 375 10.70 -6.93 2.23
C LEU A 375 9.93 -7.02 3.57
N LEU A 376 8.89 -6.18 3.74
CA LEU A 376 8.09 -6.05 4.96
C LEU A 376 6.69 -6.65 4.79
N SER A 377 6.02 -6.96 5.89
CA SER A 377 4.71 -7.63 5.90
C SER A 377 3.50 -6.72 5.68
N ASP A 378 3.70 -5.40 5.67
CA ASP A 378 2.61 -4.42 5.69
C ASP A 378 1.77 -4.46 4.41
N LEU A 379 2.40 -4.31 3.25
CA LEU A 379 1.72 -4.35 1.95
C LEU A 379 1.25 -5.77 1.55
N PRO A 380 2.01 -6.86 1.80
CA PRO A 380 1.46 -8.21 1.66
C PRO A 380 0.21 -8.45 2.50
N GLY A 381 0.19 -7.96 3.73
CA GLY A 381 -1.00 -7.98 4.59
C GLY A 381 -2.17 -7.21 3.97
N MET A 382 -1.93 -6.00 3.43
CA MET A 382 -2.93 -5.22 2.70
C MET A 382 -3.48 -5.98 1.49
N LEU A 383 -2.63 -6.62 0.69
CA LEU A 383 -3.05 -7.43 -0.46
C LEU A 383 -3.99 -8.56 -0.04
N CYS A 384 -3.63 -9.32 1.00
CA CYS A 384 -4.44 -10.40 1.53
C CYS A 384 -5.79 -9.90 2.08
N ILE A 385 -5.81 -8.77 2.79
CA ILE A 385 -7.02 -8.12 3.29
C ILE A 385 -7.95 -7.73 2.14
N LEU A 386 -7.42 -7.06 1.11
CA LEU A 386 -8.19 -6.65 -0.07
C LEU A 386 -8.76 -7.85 -0.83
N ALA A 387 -7.98 -8.90 -1.02
CA ALA A 387 -8.43 -10.14 -1.66
C ALA A 387 -9.55 -10.80 -0.85
N SER A 388 -9.41 -10.88 0.48
CA SER A 388 -10.44 -11.41 1.39
C SER A 388 -11.73 -10.61 1.32
N LEU A 389 -11.66 -9.27 1.29
CA LEU A 389 -12.82 -8.39 1.14
C LEU A 389 -13.50 -8.56 -0.22
N CYS A 390 -12.74 -8.66 -1.31
CA CYS A 390 -13.28 -8.93 -2.63
C CYS A 390 -14.06 -10.25 -2.68
N ALA A 391 -13.57 -11.30 -2.00
CA ALA A 391 -14.23 -12.58 -1.91
C ALA A 391 -15.47 -12.50 -1.01
N ALA A 392 -15.39 -11.86 0.16
CA ALA A 392 -16.47 -11.68 1.12
C ALA A 392 -17.66 -10.90 0.53
N ILE A 393 -17.40 -9.77 -0.13
CA ILE A 393 -18.42 -8.99 -0.82
C ILE A 393 -19.01 -9.81 -1.98
N GLY A 394 -18.17 -10.53 -2.71
CA GLY A 394 -18.63 -11.46 -3.74
C GLY A 394 -19.56 -12.54 -3.19
N TRP A 395 -19.30 -13.07 -2.00
CA TRP A 395 -20.19 -13.99 -1.33
C TRP A 395 -21.50 -13.30 -0.89
N TYR A 396 -21.43 -12.13 -0.31
CA TYR A 396 -22.62 -11.39 0.11
C TYR A 396 -23.59 -11.12 -1.05
N GLN A 397 -23.06 -10.83 -2.23
CA GLN A 397 -23.84 -10.68 -3.46
C GLN A 397 -24.43 -12.01 -3.96
N LYS A 398 -23.81 -13.15 -3.62
CA LYS A 398 -24.25 -14.51 -3.98
C LYS A 398 -24.08 -15.45 -2.78
N PRO A 399 -24.96 -15.35 -1.78
CA PRO A 399 -24.75 -15.98 -0.46
C PRO A 399 -24.88 -17.52 -0.44
N ARG A 400 -25.23 -18.15 -1.56
CA ARG A 400 -25.25 -19.62 -1.72
C ARG A 400 -23.97 -20.17 -2.35
N SER A 401 -23.02 -19.30 -2.76
CA SER A 401 -21.76 -19.76 -3.39
C SER A 401 -20.79 -20.31 -2.36
N LEU A 402 -20.65 -21.62 -2.32
CA LEU A 402 -19.68 -22.34 -1.49
C LEU A 402 -18.24 -21.94 -1.84
N LEU A 403 -17.95 -21.82 -3.15
CA LEU A 403 -16.65 -21.41 -3.65
C LEU A 403 -16.16 -20.06 -3.06
N ARG A 404 -17.05 -19.05 -3.03
CA ARG A 404 -16.71 -17.73 -2.51
C ARG A 404 -16.55 -17.71 -1.00
N MET A 405 -17.37 -18.50 -0.29
CA MET A 405 -17.25 -18.67 1.14
C MET A 405 -15.91 -19.29 1.52
N VAL A 406 -15.55 -20.41 0.88
CA VAL A 406 -14.28 -21.10 1.08
C VAL A 406 -13.10 -20.20 0.73
N LEU A 407 -13.15 -19.54 -0.44
CA LEU A 407 -12.10 -18.60 -0.85
C LEU A 407 -11.90 -17.46 0.17
N THR A 408 -12.98 -16.92 0.73
CA THR A 408 -12.91 -15.89 1.77
C THR A 408 -12.20 -16.40 3.01
N GLY A 409 -12.54 -17.62 3.47
CA GLY A 409 -11.91 -18.24 4.63
C GLY A 409 -10.43 -18.55 4.38
N CYS A 410 -10.11 -19.15 3.26
CA CYS A 410 -8.73 -19.46 2.89
C CYS A 410 -7.85 -18.21 2.80
N LEU A 411 -8.34 -17.13 2.18
CA LEU A 411 -7.62 -15.87 2.09
C LEU A 411 -7.46 -15.19 3.45
N ALA A 412 -8.47 -15.26 4.32
CA ALA A 412 -8.38 -14.74 5.67
C ALA A 412 -7.35 -15.55 6.50
N GLY A 413 -7.34 -16.87 6.39
CA GLY A 413 -6.34 -17.73 7.03
C GLY A 413 -4.91 -17.43 6.53
N LEU A 414 -4.74 -17.28 5.22
CA LEU A 414 -3.45 -16.91 4.63
C LEU A 414 -2.98 -15.53 5.10
N SER A 415 -3.90 -14.57 5.22
CA SER A 415 -3.59 -13.23 5.74
C SER A 415 -2.98 -13.28 7.14
N VAL A 416 -3.44 -14.21 8.00
CA VAL A 416 -2.90 -14.40 9.36
C VAL A 416 -1.46 -14.90 9.31
N THR A 417 -1.13 -15.82 8.41
CA THR A 417 0.24 -16.36 8.27
C THR A 417 1.21 -15.39 7.59
N VAL A 418 0.70 -14.37 6.90
CA VAL A 418 1.48 -13.25 6.35
C VAL A 418 1.70 -12.17 7.40
N ARG A 419 0.67 -11.86 8.20
CA ARG A 419 0.69 -10.84 9.24
C ARG A 419 -0.30 -11.22 10.35
N SER A 420 0.20 -11.58 11.50
CA SER A 420 -0.58 -12.12 12.62
C SER A 420 -1.71 -11.19 13.09
N GLN A 421 -1.50 -9.86 13.03
CA GLN A 421 -2.55 -8.88 13.34
C GLN A 421 -3.82 -9.05 12.49
N SER A 422 -3.71 -9.68 11.32
CA SER A 422 -4.86 -10.01 10.45
C SER A 422 -5.80 -11.07 11.06
N ILE A 423 -5.48 -11.66 12.21
CA ILE A 423 -6.36 -12.60 12.91
C ILE A 423 -7.73 -11.99 13.19
N ILE A 424 -7.82 -10.67 13.34
CA ILE A 424 -9.10 -9.95 13.52
C ILE A 424 -10.07 -10.14 12.35
N LEU A 425 -9.57 -10.45 11.16
CA LEU A 425 -10.42 -10.75 10.00
C LEU A 425 -11.35 -11.92 10.26
N ILE A 426 -10.90 -12.94 11.01
CA ILE A 426 -11.65 -14.16 11.20
C ILE A 426 -12.94 -13.90 11.99
N PRO A 427 -12.90 -13.39 13.25
CA PRO A 427 -14.12 -13.12 14.00
C PRO A 427 -14.96 -12.01 13.32
N PHE A 428 -14.33 -11.02 12.73
CA PHE A 428 -15.03 -9.91 12.07
C PHE A 428 -15.83 -10.39 10.85
N LEU A 429 -15.21 -11.16 9.95
CA LEU A 429 -15.90 -11.71 8.78
C LEU A 429 -16.90 -12.79 9.15
N ALA A 430 -16.63 -13.62 10.17
CA ALA A 430 -17.62 -14.55 10.68
C ALA A 430 -18.89 -13.83 11.15
N LEU A 431 -18.74 -12.75 11.92
CA LEU A 431 -19.85 -11.87 12.30
C LEU A 431 -20.57 -11.28 11.08
N PHE A 432 -19.81 -10.85 10.08
CA PHE A 432 -20.39 -10.34 8.83
C PHE A 432 -21.25 -11.38 8.10
N PHE A 433 -20.82 -12.65 8.08
CA PHE A 433 -21.64 -13.76 7.55
C PHE A 433 -22.94 -13.93 8.33
N LEU A 434 -22.89 -13.83 9.66
CA LEU A 434 -24.06 -13.94 10.54
C LEU A 434 -25.04 -12.76 10.41
N LEU A 435 -24.53 -11.56 10.08
CA LEU A 435 -25.34 -10.35 9.91
C LEU A 435 -26.05 -10.27 8.54
N ASN A 436 -25.88 -11.24 7.64
CA ASN A 436 -26.55 -11.22 6.35
C ASN A 436 -28.07 -11.48 6.48
N ARG A 437 -28.84 -10.40 6.51
CA ARG A 437 -30.30 -10.46 6.65
C ARG A 437 -31.05 -11.04 5.43
N GLY A 438 -30.36 -11.25 4.30
CA GLY A 438 -30.93 -11.90 3.11
C GLY A 438 -31.15 -13.41 3.26
N LEU A 439 -30.65 -14.01 4.38
CA LEU A 439 -30.83 -15.41 4.71
C LEU A 439 -31.54 -15.56 6.08
N PRO A 440 -32.35 -16.61 6.30
CA PRO A 440 -32.84 -16.94 7.63
C PRO A 440 -31.68 -17.30 8.56
N PHE A 441 -31.81 -17.03 9.87
CA PHE A 441 -30.70 -17.15 10.84
C PHE A 441 -29.98 -18.51 10.78
N ARG A 442 -30.73 -19.61 10.75
CA ARG A 442 -30.17 -20.97 10.66
C ARG A 442 -29.31 -21.18 9.39
N ALA A 443 -29.68 -20.55 8.27
CA ALA A 443 -28.93 -20.63 7.02
C ALA A 443 -27.67 -19.74 7.00
N ARG A 444 -27.44 -18.90 8.00
CA ARG A 444 -26.21 -18.08 8.15
C ARG A 444 -25.11 -18.78 8.93
N ILE A 445 -25.50 -19.71 9.84
CA ILE A 445 -24.54 -20.43 10.70
C ILE A 445 -23.61 -21.29 9.85
N LEU A 446 -24.15 -22.06 8.91
CA LEU A 446 -23.34 -22.95 8.07
C LEU A 446 -22.29 -22.23 7.23
N PRO A 447 -22.58 -21.12 6.52
CA PRO A 447 -21.55 -20.33 5.85
C PRO A 447 -20.52 -19.71 6.81
N ALA A 448 -20.92 -19.24 7.99
CA ALA A 448 -19.99 -18.71 8.99
C ALA A 448 -19.03 -19.81 9.50
N ALA A 449 -19.57 -21.00 9.82
CA ALA A 449 -18.78 -22.15 10.24
C ALA A 449 -17.86 -22.66 9.13
N GLY A 450 -18.37 -22.75 7.89
CA GLY A 450 -17.57 -23.15 6.72
C GLY A 450 -16.45 -22.16 6.40
N PHE A 451 -16.69 -20.86 6.54
CA PHE A 451 -15.68 -19.82 6.45
C PHE A 451 -14.59 -20.02 7.52
N MET A 452 -14.97 -20.18 8.78
CA MET A 452 -14.04 -20.40 9.88
C MET A 452 -13.22 -21.68 9.69
N PHE A 453 -13.86 -22.75 9.25
CA PHE A 453 -13.19 -24.02 8.94
C PHE A 453 -12.15 -23.83 7.82
N ALA A 454 -12.50 -23.13 6.75
CA ALA A 454 -11.56 -22.86 5.65
C ALA A 454 -10.37 -21.98 6.09
N ALA A 455 -10.60 -21.00 6.97
CA ALA A 455 -9.52 -20.20 7.55
C ALA A 455 -8.59 -21.04 8.44
N LEU A 456 -9.19 -21.86 9.32
CA LEU A 456 -8.44 -22.74 10.20
C LEU A 456 -7.64 -23.79 9.42
N LEU A 457 -8.16 -24.31 8.32
CA LEU A 457 -7.48 -25.27 7.46
C LEU A 457 -6.12 -24.75 6.96
N VAL A 458 -6.03 -23.45 6.67
CA VAL A 458 -4.78 -22.81 6.22
C VAL A 458 -3.80 -22.61 7.37
N ILE A 459 -4.29 -22.27 8.55
CA ILE A 459 -3.46 -21.98 9.73
C ILE A 459 -3.03 -23.28 10.45
N ALA A 460 -3.87 -24.31 10.42
CA ALA A 460 -3.69 -25.53 11.21
C ALA A 460 -2.34 -26.24 11.01
N PRO A 461 -1.78 -26.39 9.80
CA PRO A 461 -0.49 -27.04 9.63
C PRO A 461 0.64 -26.38 10.45
N TRP A 462 0.64 -25.05 10.53
CA TRP A 462 1.59 -24.30 11.33
C TRP A 462 1.36 -24.49 12.84
N LEU A 463 0.11 -24.42 13.29
CA LEU A 463 -0.24 -24.65 14.69
C LEU A 463 0.09 -26.09 15.14
N ILE A 464 -0.11 -27.09 14.28
CA ILE A 464 0.29 -28.47 14.55
C ILE A 464 1.81 -28.58 14.69
N ARG A 465 2.58 -27.90 13.79
CA ARG A 465 4.03 -27.87 13.89
C ARG A 465 4.48 -27.22 15.21
N SER A 466 3.91 -26.08 15.60
CA SER A 466 4.27 -25.42 16.85
C SER A 466 3.98 -26.29 18.06
N LYS A 467 2.84 -27.00 18.06
CA LYS A 467 2.49 -27.97 19.13
C LYS A 467 3.51 -29.10 19.24
N VAL A 468 4.03 -29.58 18.11
CA VAL A 468 5.05 -30.66 18.09
C VAL A 468 6.41 -30.16 18.61
N ILE A 469 6.79 -28.93 18.31
CA ILE A 469 8.11 -28.38 18.62
C ILE A 469 8.20 -27.80 20.03
N ILE A 470 7.20 -26.98 20.41
CA ILE A 470 7.21 -26.21 21.67
C ILE A 470 6.28 -26.81 22.71
N GLY A 471 5.36 -27.67 22.31
CA GLY A 471 4.33 -28.23 23.19
C GLY A 471 3.03 -27.44 23.24
N ASP A 472 2.91 -26.29 22.55
CA ASP A 472 1.73 -25.43 22.52
C ASP A 472 1.32 -24.98 21.13
N PHE A 473 0.00 -24.64 20.95
CA PHE A 473 -0.53 -24.09 19.71
C PHE A 473 -0.24 -22.60 19.64
N ILE A 474 0.91 -22.22 19.13
CA ILE A 474 1.38 -20.83 19.04
C ILE A 474 1.52 -20.44 17.58
N LEU A 475 1.01 -19.25 17.25
CA LEU A 475 1.06 -18.71 15.89
C LEU A 475 2.36 -18.00 15.60
N ASP A 476 2.85 -17.20 16.55
CA ASP A 476 4.04 -16.36 16.45
C ASP A 476 5.09 -16.77 17.48
N GLU A 477 6.28 -16.22 17.37
CA GLU A 477 7.37 -16.43 18.31
C GLU A 477 6.94 -16.14 19.75
N PRO A 478 7.17 -17.09 20.69
CA PRO A 478 6.79 -16.92 22.07
C PRO A 478 7.45 -15.67 22.70
N GLY A 479 6.72 -14.94 23.49
CA GLY A 479 7.25 -13.82 24.25
C GLY A 479 7.34 -12.49 23.52
N ILE A 480 7.67 -12.41 22.23
CA ILE A 480 7.88 -11.12 21.55
C ILE A 480 6.69 -10.18 21.70
N HIS A 481 5.49 -10.62 21.37
CA HIS A 481 4.31 -9.75 21.45
C HIS A 481 3.88 -9.45 22.88
N SER A 482 3.96 -10.43 23.79
CA SER A 482 3.60 -10.22 25.19
C SER A 482 4.57 -9.28 25.89
N THR A 483 5.85 -9.38 25.62
CA THR A 483 6.89 -8.50 26.14
C THR A 483 6.70 -7.06 25.65
N GLU A 484 6.52 -6.87 24.35
CA GLU A 484 6.30 -5.54 23.77
C GLU A 484 5.01 -4.89 24.29
N LEU A 485 3.93 -5.65 24.41
CA LEU A 485 2.67 -5.14 24.94
C LEU A 485 2.78 -4.84 26.43
N ALA A 486 3.44 -5.68 27.24
CA ALA A 486 3.65 -5.45 28.65
C ALA A 486 4.50 -4.19 28.89
N ARG A 487 5.61 -4.02 28.12
CA ARG A 487 6.45 -2.83 28.17
C ARG A 487 5.66 -1.56 27.85
N ARG A 488 4.80 -1.60 26.88
CA ARG A 488 3.98 -0.44 26.46
C ARG A 488 2.87 -0.11 27.45
N TRP A 489 2.26 -1.12 28.05
CA TRP A 489 1.24 -1.00 29.09
C TRP A 489 1.83 -1.15 30.48
N SER A 490 2.81 -0.30 30.80
CA SER A 490 3.54 -0.27 32.05
C SER A 490 3.85 1.17 32.47
N ASP A 491 4.03 1.40 33.78
CA ASP A 491 4.51 2.67 34.30
C ASP A 491 6.04 2.79 34.21
N ASP A 492 6.74 1.67 34.19
CA ASP A 492 8.19 1.59 34.11
C ASP A 492 8.60 0.53 33.09
N PRO A 493 8.75 0.94 31.79
CA PRO A 493 9.11 0.05 30.71
C PRO A 493 10.45 -0.67 30.93
N ASP A 494 11.38 -0.07 31.66
CA ASP A 494 12.71 -0.60 31.87
C ASP A 494 12.76 -1.71 32.94
N ASN A 495 11.74 -1.76 33.80
CA ASN A 495 11.70 -2.72 34.92
C ASN A 495 11.00 -4.05 34.57
N ILE A 496 10.46 -4.20 33.34
CA ILE A 496 9.53 -5.30 33.07
C ILE A 496 10.22 -6.54 32.55
N VAL A 497 11.43 -6.49 32.00
CA VAL A 497 11.64 -7.44 30.97
C VAL A 497 13.00 -8.16 30.97
N ILE A 498 13.42 -8.61 32.09
CA ILE A 498 14.44 -9.67 32.12
C ILE A 498 13.73 -10.99 32.42
N GLN A 499 13.74 -11.90 31.44
CA GLN A 499 13.34 -13.28 31.67
C GLN A 499 14.30 -13.90 32.70
N ALA A 500 13.75 -14.52 33.73
CA ALA A 500 14.57 -15.18 34.74
C ALA A 500 15.28 -16.40 34.14
N GLU A 501 16.49 -16.73 34.64
CA GLU A 501 17.30 -17.84 34.11
C GLU A 501 16.57 -19.18 34.10
N ASP A 502 15.66 -19.39 35.06
CA ASP A 502 14.86 -20.62 35.19
C ASP A 502 13.46 -20.54 34.59
N GLU A 503 13.10 -19.40 33.97
CA GLU A 503 11.75 -19.14 33.43
C GLU A 503 11.65 -19.60 31.98
N SER A 504 10.71 -20.50 31.67
CA SER A 504 10.44 -20.88 30.29
C SER A 504 9.79 -19.71 29.51
N ASP A 505 9.92 -19.70 28.17
CA ASP A 505 9.29 -18.71 27.31
C ASP A 505 7.77 -18.59 27.51
N ALA A 506 7.10 -19.69 27.80
CA ALA A 506 5.67 -19.74 28.05
C ALA A 506 5.29 -19.09 29.39
N GLU A 507 6.07 -19.33 30.45
CA GLU A 507 5.88 -18.68 31.76
C GLU A 507 6.15 -17.21 31.69
N TYR A 508 7.22 -16.81 31.01
CA TYR A 508 7.56 -15.42 30.74
C TYR A 508 6.44 -14.70 29.97
N ALA A 509 5.94 -15.28 28.90
CA ALA A 509 4.81 -14.74 28.14
C ALA A 509 3.53 -14.62 29.00
N ALA A 510 3.27 -15.61 29.86
CA ALA A 510 2.13 -15.60 30.76
C ALA A 510 2.25 -14.52 31.84
N ARG A 511 3.47 -14.32 32.38
CA ARG A 511 3.77 -13.26 33.35
C ARG A 511 3.55 -11.87 32.74
N ASN A 512 4.07 -11.64 31.55
CA ASN A 512 3.91 -10.38 30.83
C ASN A 512 2.43 -10.10 30.47
N THR A 513 1.71 -11.13 30.06
CA THR A 513 0.27 -11.01 29.79
C THR A 513 -0.53 -10.65 31.05
N ARG A 514 -0.20 -11.28 32.19
CA ARG A 514 -0.83 -10.97 33.47
C ARG A 514 -0.56 -9.53 33.88
N HIS A 515 0.69 -9.07 33.79
CA HIS A 515 1.06 -7.69 34.08
C HIS A 515 0.25 -6.68 33.26
N MET A 516 0.10 -6.91 31.98
CA MET A 516 -0.73 -6.06 31.10
C MET A 516 -2.20 -6.06 31.53
N ILE A 517 -2.76 -7.22 31.89
CA ILE A 517 -4.14 -7.34 32.35
C ILE A 517 -4.32 -6.58 33.68
N ASP A 518 -3.40 -6.73 34.61
CA ASP A 518 -3.43 -6.02 35.91
C ASP A 518 -3.39 -4.51 35.69
N PHE A 519 -2.52 -4.00 34.82
CA PHE A 519 -2.47 -2.60 34.43
C PHE A 519 -3.81 -2.09 33.87
N PHE A 520 -4.50 -2.89 33.06
CA PHE A 520 -5.82 -2.53 32.51
C PHE A 520 -6.89 -2.39 33.60
N PHE A 521 -6.84 -3.24 34.61
CA PHE A 521 -7.76 -3.14 35.75
C PHE A 521 -7.41 -2.05 36.72
N GLU A 522 -6.13 -1.75 36.91
CA GLU A 522 -5.67 -0.68 37.79
C GLU A 522 -5.91 0.72 37.19
N LYS A 523 -5.76 0.87 35.87
CA LYS A 523 -5.84 2.16 35.17
C LYS A 523 -6.82 2.19 33.98
N PRO A 524 -8.09 1.77 34.16
CA PRO A 524 -9.01 1.58 33.04
C PRO A 524 -9.32 2.86 32.27
N LEU A 525 -9.38 4.02 32.96
CA LEU A 525 -9.64 5.30 32.31
C LEU A 525 -8.45 5.77 31.47
N TYR A 526 -7.23 5.51 31.93
CA TYR A 526 -6.02 5.80 31.17
C TYR A 526 -5.98 4.97 29.88
N VAL A 527 -6.19 3.65 29.99
CA VAL A 527 -6.24 2.73 28.83
C VAL A 527 -7.32 3.15 27.83
N LEU A 528 -8.52 3.49 28.32
CA LEU A 528 -9.61 3.95 27.45
C LEU A 528 -9.26 5.27 26.74
N ARG A 529 -8.75 6.26 27.47
CA ARG A 529 -8.38 7.55 26.90
C ARG A 529 -7.26 7.40 25.87
N PHE A 530 -6.24 6.63 26.20
CA PHE A 530 -5.12 6.35 25.31
C PHE A 530 -5.61 5.68 24.02
N THR A 531 -6.33 4.55 24.14
CA THR A 531 -6.86 3.80 22.98
C THR A 531 -7.77 4.67 22.13
N ALA A 532 -8.64 5.49 22.73
CA ALA A 532 -9.50 6.40 21.97
C ALA A 532 -8.68 7.48 21.25
N SER A 533 -7.69 8.08 21.90
CA SER A 533 -6.81 9.08 21.29
C SER A 533 -6.09 8.51 20.08
N HIS A 534 -5.45 7.35 20.23
CA HIS A 534 -4.73 6.69 19.15
C HIS A 534 -5.65 6.17 18.03
N PHE A 535 -6.87 5.72 18.37
CA PHE A 535 -7.86 5.34 17.37
C PHE A 535 -8.26 6.53 16.48
N PHE A 536 -8.60 7.68 17.07
CA PHE A 536 -8.93 8.87 16.29
C PHE A 536 -7.75 9.39 15.47
N ALA A 537 -6.55 9.32 16.01
CA ALA A 537 -5.35 9.66 15.28
C ALA A 537 -5.13 8.79 14.05
N ASN A 538 -5.26 7.49 14.21
CA ASN A 538 -5.14 6.56 13.09
C ASN A 538 -6.21 6.84 12.01
N GLN A 539 -7.43 7.24 12.40
CA GLN A 539 -8.48 7.66 11.45
C GLN A 539 -8.08 8.96 10.72
N LEU A 540 -7.51 9.93 11.43
CA LEU A 540 -7.01 11.17 10.83
C LEU A 540 -5.83 10.89 9.88
N CYS A 541 -4.89 10.04 10.29
CA CYS A 541 -3.77 9.61 9.44
C CYS A 541 -4.26 8.93 8.16
N ALA A 542 -5.36 8.15 8.20
CA ALA A 542 -5.93 7.57 6.99
C ALA A 542 -6.46 8.64 6.01
N LEU A 543 -6.92 9.80 6.52
CA LEU A 543 -7.34 10.93 5.67
C LEU A 543 -6.15 11.65 5.03
N THR A 544 -4.96 11.62 5.64
CA THR A 544 -3.76 12.31 5.10
C THR A 544 -3.24 11.70 3.80
N ALA A 545 -3.77 10.57 3.35
CA ALA A 545 -3.56 10.09 1.99
C ALA A 545 -4.12 11.06 0.93
N LEU A 546 -5.07 11.94 1.31
CA LEU A 546 -5.58 13.01 0.45
C LEU A 546 -4.80 14.31 0.71
N PRO A 547 -4.58 15.15 -0.31
CA PRO A 547 -3.77 16.36 -0.18
C PRO A 547 -4.56 17.46 0.54
N PHE A 548 -4.10 17.86 1.73
CA PHE A 548 -4.66 18.99 2.47
C PHE A 548 -3.79 20.22 2.28
N GLY A 549 -4.17 21.11 1.40
CA GLY A 549 -3.47 22.36 1.12
C GLY A 549 -4.10 23.08 -0.06
N THR A 550 -3.84 24.37 -0.16
CA THR A 550 -4.37 25.24 -1.24
C THR A 550 -3.47 25.29 -2.46
N ASP A 551 -2.23 24.85 -2.35
CA ASP A 551 -1.30 24.76 -3.46
C ASP A 551 -1.49 23.43 -4.23
N PHE A 552 -1.99 23.57 -5.46
CA PHE A 552 -2.24 22.43 -6.35
C PHE A 552 -0.97 21.93 -7.07
N HIS A 553 0.13 22.67 -6.98
CA HIS A 553 1.37 22.42 -7.73
C HIS A 553 2.53 21.94 -6.86
N LEU A 554 2.26 21.60 -5.60
CA LEU A 554 3.31 21.06 -4.72
C LEU A 554 4.02 19.87 -5.37
N THR A 555 5.33 19.97 -5.42
CA THR A 555 6.21 18.85 -5.84
C THR A 555 6.26 17.80 -4.74
N ILE A 556 6.80 16.63 -5.04
CA ILE A 556 6.95 15.58 -4.01
C ILE A 556 7.90 16.05 -2.89
N HIS A 557 8.89 16.87 -3.20
CA HIS A 557 9.86 17.40 -2.23
C HIS A 557 9.25 18.47 -1.31
N ASP A 558 8.30 19.26 -1.78
CA ASP A 558 7.59 20.24 -0.95
C ASP A 558 6.86 19.57 0.23
N TYR A 559 6.48 18.29 0.09
CA TYR A 559 5.90 17.51 1.18
C TYR A 559 6.94 17.08 2.22
N THR A 560 8.24 17.04 1.88
CA THR A 560 9.32 16.75 2.83
C THR A 560 9.60 17.94 3.74
N ASP A 561 9.50 19.16 3.22
CA ASP A 561 9.88 20.37 3.93
C ASP A 561 8.73 20.99 4.75
N THR A 562 7.50 20.72 4.39
CA THR A 562 6.31 21.42 4.94
C THR A 562 5.65 20.74 6.13
N GLY A 563 6.28 19.75 6.79
CA GLY A 563 5.65 19.05 7.91
C GLY A 563 4.30 18.42 7.53
N PHE A 564 4.24 17.75 6.36
CA PHE A 564 3.03 17.09 5.86
C PHE A 564 2.33 16.20 6.91
N HIS A 565 3.11 15.72 7.87
CA HIS A 565 2.67 14.84 8.95
C HIS A 565 2.07 15.59 10.13
N ASP A 566 2.17 16.93 10.15
CA ASP A 566 1.52 17.77 11.16
C ASP A 566 0.01 17.80 10.88
N VAL A 567 -0.70 16.83 11.46
CA VAL A 567 -2.15 16.73 11.40
C VAL A 567 -2.81 17.97 12.01
N GLU A 568 -2.25 18.48 13.11
CA GLU A 568 -2.73 19.69 13.77
C GLU A 568 -2.53 20.92 12.87
N GLY A 569 -1.32 21.07 12.31
CA GLY A 569 -0.95 22.20 11.48
C GLY A 569 -1.67 22.27 10.14
N ARG A 570 -2.14 21.15 9.59
CA ARG A 570 -2.75 21.09 8.24
C ARG A 570 -4.24 20.79 8.26
N MET A 571 -4.65 19.70 8.85
CA MET A 571 -6.02 19.20 8.76
C MET A 571 -6.98 19.98 9.65
N LEU A 572 -6.49 20.45 10.79
CA LEU A 572 -7.28 21.07 11.84
C LEU A 572 -7.19 22.58 11.85
N LYS A 573 -6.32 23.22 11.06
CA LYS A 573 -6.36 24.67 10.85
C LYS A 573 -7.70 25.08 10.26
N THR A 574 -8.29 26.15 10.83
CA THR A 574 -9.56 26.71 10.37
C THR A 574 -9.53 27.08 8.89
N GLU A 575 -8.36 27.48 8.38
CA GLU A 575 -8.11 27.81 6.98
C GLU A 575 -8.32 26.61 6.03
N ASN A 576 -8.04 25.41 6.49
CA ASN A 576 -8.16 24.17 5.72
C ASN A 576 -9.53 23.47 5.90
N ALA A 577 -10.40 24.00 6.76
CA ALA A 577 -11.74 23.44 6.97
C ALA A 577 -12.58 23.30 5.68
N PRO A 578 -12.55 24.26 4.72
CA PRO A 578 -13.26 24.09 3.45
C PRO A 578 -12.73 22.88 2.64
N ILE A 579 -11.42 22.66 2.64
CA ILE A 579 -10.79 21.53 1.93
C ILE A 579 -11.17 20.21 2.61
N LEU A 580 -11.14 20.16 3.93
CA LEU A 580 -11.58 18.99 4.68
C LEU A 580 -13.03 18.64 4.33
N ILE A 581 -13.94 19.63 4.31
CA ILE A 581 -15.33 19.42 3.92
C ILE A 581 -15.42 18.92 2.47
N LEU A 582 -14.63 19.51 1.56
CA LEU A 582 -14.57 19.11 0.15
C LEU A 582 -14.17 17.65 -0.02
N PHE A 583 -13.29 17.11 0.82
CA PHE A 583 -12.91 15.70 0.80
C PHE A 583 -13.91 14.80 1.55
N LEU A 584 -14.48 15.27 2.65
CA LEU A 584 -15.46 14.48 3.41
C LEU A 584 -16.74 14.25 2.62
N LEU A 585 -17.22 15.22 1.84
CA LEU A 585 -18.45 15.08 1.03
C LEU A 585 -18.36 13.88 0.06
N PRO A 586 -17.36 13.73 -0.81
CA PRO A 586 -17.22 12.53 -1.64
C PRO A 586 -17.08 11.25 -0.82
N ILE A 587 -16.34 11.26 0.29
CA ILE A 587 -16.17 10.06 1.14
C ILE A 587 -17.52 9.56 1.63
N VAL A 588 -18.33 10.43 2.24
CA VAL A 588 -19.64 10.03 2.77
C VAL A 588 -20.63 9.69 1.66
N LEU A 589 -20.55 10.35 0.50
CA LEU A 589 -21.35 10.01 -0.67
C LEU A 589 -20.99 8.63 -1.21
N GLY A 590 -19.70 8.30 -1.28
CA GLY A 590 -19.20 6.98 -1.70
C GLY A 590 -19.62 5.86 -0.74
N MET A 591 -19.54 6.11 0.57
CA MET A 591 -20.06 5.19 1.58
C MET A 591 -21.57 4.95 1.40
N SER A 592 -22.33 6.02 1.19
CA SER A 592 -23.78 5.97 1.01
C SER A 592 -24.18 5.23 -0.26
N ALA A 593 -23.49 5.50 -1.38
CA ALA A 593 -23.71 4.81 -2.64
C ALA A 593 -23.40 3.32 -2.53
N ALA A 594 -22.25 2.96 -1.94
CA ALA A 594 -21.87 1.58 -1.71
C ALA A 594 -22.88 0.86 -0.79
N ARG A 595 -23.31 1.53 0.30
CA ARG A 595 -24.35 0.99 1.22
C ARG A 595 -25.69 0.77 0.52
N ASN A 596 -26.11 1.70 -0.31
CA ASN A 596 -27.38 1.59 -1.03
C ASN A 596 -27.37 0.44 -2.06
N ARG A 597 -26.23 0.20 -2.73
CA ARG A 597 -26.08 -0.81 -3.78
C ARG A 597 -25.76 -2.20 -3.26
N ALA A 598 -24.92 -2.31 -2.24
CA ALA A 598 -24.43 -3.58 -1.71
C ALA A 598 -24.90 -3.89 -0.29
N GLY A 599 -25.85 -3.14 0.24
CA GLY A 599 -26.30 -3.33 1.60
C GLY A 599 -25.16 -3.09 2.62
N ILE A 600 -25.14 -3.86 3.70
CA ILE A 600 -24.09 -3.72 4.73
C ILE A 600 -22.68 -4.05 4.18
N ALA A 601 -22.59 -4.87 3.14
CA ALA A 601 -21.35 -5.19 2.46
C ALA A 601 -20.68 -3.98 1.84
N GLY A 602 -21.46 -2.94 1.48
CA GLY A 602 -20.94 -1.67 1.00
C GLY A 602 -20.13 -0.88 2.03
N LEU A 603 -20.33 -1.13 3.31
CA LEU A 603 -19.59 -0.49 4.42
C LEU A 603 -18.50 -1.40 5.00
N LEU A 604 -18.33 -2.61 4.47
CA LEU A 604 -17.35 -3.57 4.99
C LEU A 604 -15.91 -3.03 4.99
N PRO A 605 -15.41 -2.33 3.95
CA PRO A 605 -14.08 -1.71 3.98
C PRO A 605 -13.91 -0.71 5.13
N PHE A 606 -14.92 0.12 5.41
CA PHE A 606 -14.89 1.08 6.51
C PHE A 606 -14.85 0.39 7.88
N PHE A 607 -15.75 -0.56 8.12
CA PHE A 607 -15.79 -1.26 9.41
C PHE A 607 -14.52 -2.07 9.67
N LEU A 608 -14.02 -2.77 8.64
CA LEU A 608 -12.77 -3.52 8.78
C LEU A 608 -11.58 -2.59 9.01
N GLY A 609 -11.46 -1.52 8.24
CA GLY A 609 -10.43 -0.52 8.44
C GLY A 609 -10.47 0.04 9.86
N SER A 610 -11.65 0.47 10.32
CA SER A 610 -11.81 1.03 11.66
C SER A 610 -11.48 0.04 12.78
N ILE A 611 -11.92 -1.23 12.68
CA ILE A 611 -11.61 -2.22 13.73
C ILE A 611 -10.11 -2.61 13.71
N TYR A 612 -9.49 -2.65 12.53
CA TYR A 612 -8.06 -2.88 12.41
C TYR A 612 -7.26 -1.75 13.07
N LEU A 613 -7.63 -0.49 12.80
CA LEU A 613 -7.02 0.69 13.41
C LEU A 613 -7.28 0.78 14.93
N LEU A 614 -8.43 0.30 15.39
CA LEU A 614 -8.72 0.19 16.82
C LEU A 614 -7.81 -0.86 17.49
N LEU A 615 -7.60 -2.01 16.86
CA LEU A 615 -6.68 -3.03 17.36
C LEU A 615 -5.25 -2.52 17.43
N THR A 616 -4.83 -1.76 16.41
CA THR A 616 -3.53 -1.09 16.38
C THR A 616 -3.39 -0.11 17.56
N ALA A 617 -4.42 0.72 17.80
CA ALA A 617 -4.46 1.65 18.93
C ALA A 617 -4.41 0.92 20.30
N ALA A 618 -5.15 -0.18 20.44
CA ALA A 618 -5.13 -1.00 21.67
C ALA A 618 -3.77 -1.65 21.91
N GLY A 619 -2.99 -1.94 20.87
CA GLY A 619 -1.60 -2.37 20.96
C GLY A 619 -0.60 -1.25 21.24
N ARG A 620 -1.06 -0.01 21.49
CA ARG A 620 -0.24 1.20 21.63
C ARG A 620 0.67 1.46 20.43
N TYR A 621 0.16 1.19 19.23
CA TYR A 621 0.77 1.59 17.96
C TYR A 621 -0.13 2.61 17.28
N SER A 622 0.40 3.71 16.80
CA SER A 622 -0.36 4.71 16.06
C SER A 622 0.35 5.10 14.78
N GLY A 623 -0.44 5.21 13.72
CA GLY A 623 0.09 5.54 12.41
C GLY A 623 1.14 4.54 11.93
N TRP A 624 2.15 5.07 11.22
CA TRP A 624 3.28 4.34 10.69
C TRP A 624 2.85 3.10 9.91
N ARG A 625 3.72 2.13 9.76
CA ARG A 625 3.47 0.89 9.03
C ARG A 625 2.37 0.00 9.62
N PHE A 626 2.02 0.20 10.91
CA PHE A 626 1.03 -0.65 11.56
C PHE A 626 -0.40 -0.42 11.07
N ALA A 627 -0.73 0.81 10.69
CA ALA A 627 -2.04 1.16 10.14
C ALA A 627 -2.15 0.98 8.61
N LEU A 628 -1.01 0.94 7.90
CA LEU A 628 -0.93 0.87 6.44
C LEU A 628 -1.79 -0.25 5.80
N PRO A 629 -1.90 -1.46 6.38
CA PRO A 629 -2.73 -2.51 5.78
C PRO A 629 -4.21 -2.19 5.65
N ALA A 630 -4.70 -1.20 6.40
CA ALA A 630 -6.13 -0.93 6.52
C ALA A 630 -6.53 0.54 6.29
N ASP A 631 -5.61 1.48 6.17
CA ASP A 631 -5.89 2.93 6.09
C ASP A 631 -6.45 3.41 4.75
N TRP A 632 -6.43 2.58 3.74
CA TRP A 632 -6.83 2.88 2.36
C TRP A 632 -8.32 3.17 2.18
N PHE A 633 -9.18 2.85 3.12
CA PHE A 633 -10.63 2.99 2.98
C PHE A 633 -11.07 4.45 2.74
N CYS A 634 -10.33 5.45 3.23
CA CYS A 634 -10.67 6.86 3.05
C CYS A 634 -10.62 7.28 1.58
N TYR A 635 -9.49 7.10 0.92
CA TYR A 635 -9.38 7.46 -0.50
C TYR A 635 -10.16 6.51 -1.41
N PHE A 636 -10.40 5.29 -0.98
CA PHE A 636 -11.27 4.35 -1.68
C PHE A 636 -12.71 4.87 -1.75
N TYR A 637 -13.30 5.26 -0.60
CA TYR A 637 -14.64 5.84 -0.60
C TYR A 637 -14.69 7.22 -1.26
N PHE A 638 -13.63 8.01 -1.19
CA PHE A 638 -13.51 9.22 -1.98
C PHE A 638 -13.66 8.93 -3.48
N ALA A 639 -12.97 7.92 -3.99
CA ALA A 639 -13.07 7.52 -5.39
C ALA A 639 -14.48 7.06 -5.76
N LEU A 640 -15.14 6.28 -4.89
CA LEU A 640 -16.53 5.88 -5.12
C LEU A 640 -17.48 7.08 -5.13
N GLY A 641 -17.25 8.08 -4.25
CA GLY A 641 -18.08 9.28 -4.17
C GLY A 641 -17.94 10.19 -5.39
N ILE A 642 -16.74 10.35 -5.91
CA ILE A 642 -16.54 11.07 -7.19
C ILE A 642 -17.23 10.32 -8.32
N GLY A 643 -17.14 8.98 -8.34
CA GLY A 643 -17.90 8.16 -9.29
C GLY A 643 -19.42 8.33 -9.17
N GLU A 644 -19.95 8.42 -7.94
CA GLU A 644 -21.38 8.67 -7.69
C GLU A 644 -21.80 10.08 -8.09
N THR A 645 -20.95 11.08 -7.84
CA THR A 645 -21.20 12.46 -8.28
C THR A 645 -21.30 12.50 -9.81
N ALA A 646 -20.34 11.89 -10.52
CA ALA A 646 -20.39 11.81 -11.97
C ALA A 646 -21.66 11.08 -12.47
N TYR A 647 -22.07 10.02 -11.78
CA TYR A 647 -23.30 9.31 -12.08
C TYR A 647 -24.55 10.17 -11.87
N GLN A 648 -24.67 10.87 -10.74
CA GLN A 648 -25.82 11.75 -10.45
C GLN A 648 -25.91 12.90 -11.46
N ILE A 649 -24.76 13.50 -11.82
CA ILE A 649 -24.71 14.52 -12.88
C ILE A 649 -25.19 13.92 -14.21
N ALA A 650 -24.67 12.76 -14.61
CA ALA A 650 -25.10 12.12 -15.87
C ALA A 650 -26.60 11.76 -15.88
N SER A 651 -27.14 11.29 -14.74
CA SER A 651 -28.57 11.00 -14.59
C SER A 651 -29.43 12.27 -14.66
N ALA A 652 -29.02 13.35 -13.97
CA ALA A 652 -29.69 14.65 -14.02
C ALA A 652 -29.72 15.26 -15.43
N LEU A 653 -28.76 14.86 -16.30
CA LEU A 653 -28.68 15.28 -17.69
C LEU A 653 -29.43 14.34 -18.64
N GLY A 654 -30.23 13.39 -18.14
CA GLY A 654 -31.02 12.48 -18.96
C GLY A 654 -30.25 11.23 -19.45
N GLY A 655 -29.04 10.98 -18.94
CA GLY A 655 -28.28 9.77 -19.23
C GLY A 655 -28.97 8.51 -18.66
N LYS A 656 -29.19 7.50 -19.51
CA LYS A 656 -29.77 6.24 -19.05
C LYS A 656 -28.81 5.57 -18.05
N ARG A 657 -29.36 5.13 -16.92
CA ARG A 657 -28.68 4.49 -15.79
C ARG A 657 -27.78 3.30 -16.18
N ASP A 658 -28.20 2.50 -17.16
CA ASP A 658 -27.49 1.32 -17.64
C ASP A 658 -26.14 1.61 -18.30
N LEU A 659 -25.79 2.86 -18.53
CA LEU A 659 -24.64 3.28 -19.32
C LEU A 659 -23.37 3.47 -18.53
N LEU A 660 -23.49 3.75 -17.22
CA LEU A 660 -22.34 3.95 -16.31
C LEU A 660 -22.22 2.81 -15.27
N LEU A 661 -23.29 2.10 -15.03
CA LEU A 661 -23.43 1.14 -13.94
C LEU A 661 -23.82 -0.24 -14.48
N SER A 662 -22.94 -0.97 -15.08
CA SER A 662 -23.23 -2.36 -15.42
C SER A 662 -22.77 -3.30 -14.28
N VAL A 663 -23.38 -3.18 -13.11
CA VAL A 663 -23.52 -4.33 -12.22
C VAL A 663 -24.88 -4.94 -12.54
N SER A 664 -24.97 -5.69 -13.64
CA SER A 664 -26.11 -6.59 -13.85
C SER A 664 -26.11 -7.55 -12.68
N ALA A 665 -27.14 -7.51 -11.86
CA ALA A 665 -27.45 -8.59 -10.95
C ALA A 665 -27.67 -9.86 -11.80
N ALA A 666 -26.61 -10.63 -12.04
CA ALA A 666 -26.73 -11.92 -12.65
C ALA A 666 -27.67 -12.75 -11.79
N ASP A 667 -28.68 -13.31 -12.41
CA ASP A 667 -29.68 -14.16 -11.77
C ASP A 667 -28.97 -15.21 -10.88
N PRO A 668 -29.16 -15.17 -9.54
CA PRO A 668 -28.45 -16.06 -8.62
C PRO A 668 -28.75 -17.54 -8.86
N SER A 669 -29.86 -17.86 -9.56
CA SER A 669 -30.36 -19.20 -9.74
C SER A 669 -29.67 -19.99 -10.86
N LYS A 670 -28.82 -19.36 -11.71
CA LYS A 670 -28.32 -19.96 -12.96
C LYS A 670 -26.81 -20.27 -13.01
N GLN A 671 -26.05 -20.13 -11.96
CA GLN A 671 -24.64 -20.52 -12.00
C GLN A 671 -24.44 -21.86 -11.29
N PRO A 672 -23.98 -22.90 -12.00
CA PRO A 672 -23.64 -24.16 -11.39
C PRO A 672 -22.49 -23.95 -10.38
N GLU A 673 -22.62 -24.54 -9.20
CA GLU A 673 -21.50 -24.72 -8.31
C GLU A 673 -20.60 -25.81 -8.88
N TYR A 674 -19.31 -25.55 -8.93
CA TYR A 674 -18.32 -26.53 -9.36
C TYR A 674 -17.64 -27.15 -8.13
N PRO A 675 -18.07 -28.32 -7.62
CA PRO A 675 -17.48 -28.97 -6.44
C PRO A 675 -15.97 -29.19 -6.61
N ALA A 676 -15.52 -29.51 -7.83
CA ALA A 676 -14.11 -29.66 -8.16
C ALA A 676 -13.30 -28.37 -7.96
N ALA A 677 -13.87 -27.20 -8.28
CA ALA A 677 -13.21 -25.92 -8.05
C ALA A 677 -13.08 -25.59 -6.54
N VAL A 678 -14.11 -25.95 -5.76
CA VAL A 678 -14.07 -25.80 -4.29
C VAL A 678 -12.98 -26.69 -3.69
N ALA A 679 -12.95 -27.97 -4.08
CA ALA A 679 -11.92 -28.90 -3.63
C ALA A 679 -10.52 -28.45 -4.06
N GLY A 680 -10.36 -27.99 -5.32
CA GLY A 680 -9.10 -27.46 -5.84
C GLY A 680 -8.59 -26.25 -5.04
N ILE A 681 -9.47 -25.32 -4.66
CA ILE A 681 -9.10 -24.18 -3.81
C ILE A 681 -8.70 -24.63 -2.42
N LEU A 682 -9.45 -25.52 -1.78
CA LEU A 682 -9.11 -26.05 -0.47
C LEU A 682 -7.74 -26.75 -0.48
N VAL A 683 -7.48 -27.57 -1.48
CA VAL A 683 -6.19 -28.26 -1.63
C VAL A 683 -5.06 -27.24 -1.86
N LEU A 684 -5.25 -26.27 -2.77
CA LEU A 684 -4.25 -25.24 -3.02
C LEU A 684 -3.90 -24.48 -1.74
N PHE A 685 -4.90 -24.01 -1.02
CA PHE A 685 -4.65 -23.21 0.20
C PHE A 685 -4.15 -24.06 1.37
N LEU A 686 -4.49 -25.36 1.43
CA LEU A 686 -3.87 -26.29 2.37
C LEU A 686 -2.38 -26.45 2.07
N ILE A 687 -2.00 -26.56 0.78
CA ILE A 687 -0.59 -26.63 0.38
C ILE A 687 0.13 -25.34 0.76
N LEU A 688 -0.47 -24.16 0.48
CA LEU A 688 0.12 -22.86 0.85
C LEU A 688 0.27 -22.73 2.36
N GLY A 689 -0.74 -23.13 3.15
CA GLY A 689 -0.68 -23.11 4.61
C GLY A 689 0.30 -24.14 5.20
N ALA A 690 0.49 -25.28 4.52
CA ALA A 690 1.44 -26.30 4.92
C ALA A 690 2.90 -26.00 4.51
N ALA A 691 3.10 -25.15 3.50
CA ALA A 691 4.43 -24.83 3.00
C ALA A 691 5.41 -24.37 4.10
N PRO A 692 5.03 -23.44 5.02
CA PRO A 692 5.91 -23.10 6.13
C PRO A 692 6.25 -24.27 7.07
N ALA A 693 5.29 -25.16 7.31
CA ALA A 693 5.51 -26.29 8.20
C ALA A 693 6.39 -27.40 7.57
N LEU A 694 6.43 -27.46 6.24
CA LEU A 694 7.09 -28.54 5.50
C LEU A 694 8.38 -28.13 4.78
N CYS A 695 8.69 -26.82 4.67
CA CYS A 695 9.81 -26.32 3.89
C CYS A 695 11.15 -26.98 4.23
N GLY A 696 11.46 -27.20 5.51
CA GLY A 696 12.67 -27.88 5.95
C GLY A 696 12.73 -29.39 5.64
N ARG A 697 11.62 -29.98 5.11
CA ARG A 697 11.58 -31.39 4.68
C ARG A 697 11.60 -31.54 3.16
N ILE A 698 11.23 -30.49 2.45
CA ILE A 698 11.12 -30.48 0.98
C ILE A 698 12.47 -30.15 0.36
N ILE A 699 13.18 -29.18 0.94
CA ILE A 699 14.49 -28.75 0.45
C ILE A 699 15.55 -29.65 1.07
N PRO A 700 16.43 -30.28 0.26
CA PRO A 700 17.50 -31.11 0.77
C PRO A 700 18.41 -30.31 1.70
N GLN A 701 18.69 -30.85 2.87
CA GLN A 701 19.57 -30.21 3.84
C GLN A 701 20.99 -30.17 3.31
N GLN A 702 21.60 -28.99 3.29
CA GLN A 702 23.02 -28.84 3.11
C GLN A 702 23.75 -29.45 4.32
N ILE A 703 24.86 -30.16 4.08
CA ILE A 703 25.59 -30.86 5.12
C ILE A 703 26.47 -29.84 5.86
N PHE A 704 25.86 -29.04 6.73
CA PHE A 704 26.57 -28.24 7.72
C PHE A 704 26.67 -29.06 8.98
N THR A 705 27.86 -29.53 9.29
CA THR A 705 28.06 -30.31 10.51
C THR A 705 28.48 -29.37 11.65
N GLN A 706 28.05 -29.68 12.89
CA GLN A 706 28.50 -28.97 14.08
C GLN A 706 29.88 -29.47 14.55
N SER A 707 30.31 -30.65 14.11
CA SER A 707 31.58 -31.24 14.51
C SER A 707 32.74 -30.65 13.72
N SER A 708 33.62 -29.92 14.41
CA SER A 708 34.85 -29.37 13.81
C SER A 708 35.68 -30.45 13.08
N GLY A 709 35.82 -31.64 13.68
CA GLY A 709 36.56 -32.75 13.03
C GLY A 709 35.89 -33.26 11.74
N ALA A 710 34.56 -33.17 11.60
CA ALA A 710 33.90 -33.54 10.34
C ALA A 710 34.06 -32.42 9.30
N ASN A 711 34.01 -31.17 9.72
CA ASN A 711 34.25 -30.01 8.85
C ASN A 711 35.70 -29.99 8.35
N ILE A 712 36.69 -30.34 9.18
CA ILE A 712 38.10 -30.49 8.78
C ILE A 712 38.21 -31.56 7.67
N ARG A 713 37.64 -32.75 7.86
CA ARG A 713 37.69 -33.81 6.82
C ARG A 713 36.99 -33.41 5.53
N ALA A 714 35.86 -32.71 5.61
CA ALA A 714 35.17 -32.21 4.42
C ALA A 714 36.02 -31.17 3.68
N MET A 715 36.64 -30.27 4.40
CA MET A 715 37.54 -29.25 3.86
C MET A 715 38.80 -29.88 3.26
N GLU A 716 39.46 -30.85 3.95
CA GLU A 716 40.61 -31.60 3.45
C GLU A 716 40.27 -32.33 2.14
N THR A 717 39.07 -32.87 2.01
CA THR A 717 38.60 -33.48 0.76
C THR A 717 38.56 -32.49 -0.38
N ILE A 718 38.13 -31.26 -0.13
CA ILE A 718 38.09 -30.18 -1.14
C ILE A 718 39.49 -29.69 -1.47
N LEU A 719 40.41 -29.66 -0.49
CA LEU A 719 41.79 -29.21 -0.64
C LEU A 719 42.72 -30.28 -1.21
N ALA A 720 42.27 -31.53 -1.31
CA ALA A 720 43.13 -32.65 -1.77
C ALA A 720 43.76 -32.42 -3.16
N ASP A 721 43.04 -31.73 -4.03
CA ASP A 721 43.52 -31.39 -5.37
C ASP A 721 44.26 -30.03 -5.43
N HIS A 722 44.44 -29.34 -4.26
CA HIS A 722 44.96 -27.97 -4.14
C HIS A 722 46.05 -27.87 -3.06
N PRO A 723 47.24 -28.41 -3.27
CA PRO A 723 48.30 -28.52 -2.26
C PRO A 723 48.85 -27.18 -1.76
N ALA A 724 48.81 -26.12 -2.56
CA ALA A 724 49.26 -24.79 -2.15
C ALA A 724 48.35 -24.18 -1.11
N GLU A 725 47.03 -24.29 -1.30
CA GLU A 725 45.99 -23.84 -0.37
C GLU A 725 45.97 -24.66 0.90
N GLN A 726 46.24 -25.98 0.78
CA GLN A 726 46.38 -26.87 1.93
C GLN A 726 47.59 -26.52 2.80
N GLU A 727 48.77 -26.21 2.20
CA GLU A 727 49.95 -25.74 2.93
C GLU A 727 49.68 -24.42 3.65
N GLN A 728 49.01 -23.48 3.01
CA GLN A 728 48.62 -22.19 3.61
C GLN A 728 47.79 -22.36 4.88
N LEU A 729 46.90 -23.33 4.93
CA LEU A 729 45.97 -23.53 6.05
C LEU A 729 46.55 -24.51 7.11
N SER A 730 47.61 -25.24 6.82
CA SER A 730 48.16 -26.28 7.70
C SER A 730 48.54 -25.77 9.08
N GLY A 731 49.11 -24.55 9.17
CA GLY A 731 49.45 -23.91 10.42
C GLY A 731 48.21 -23.57 11.28
N LEU A 732 47.12 -23.06 10.63
CA LEU A 732 45.90 -22.72 11.32
C LEU A 732 45.14 -23.96 11.80
N LEU A 733 45.18 -25.07 11.06
CA LEU A 733 44.54 -26.33 11.39
C LEU A 733 45.26 -27.11 12.48
N SER A 734 46.54 -26.87 12.66
CA SER A 734 47.35 -27.52 13.73
C SER A 734 47.24 -26.76 15.06
N ASP A 735 46.69 -25.56 15.09
CA ASP A 735 46.46 -24.80 16.34
C ASP A 735 45.30 -25.45 17.12
N PRO A 736 45.56 -25.92 18.39
CA PRO A 736 44.54 -26.58 19.20
C PRO A 736 43.41 -25.64 19.67
N GLU A 737 43.62 -24.33 19.62
CA GLU A 737 42.59 -23.33 19.97
C GLU A 737 41.60 -23.11 18.81
N ASN A 738 41.96 -23.46 17.59
CA ASN A 738 41.13 -23.27 16.42
C ASN A 738 40.12 -24.41 16.22
N SER A 739 38.96 -24.04 15.81
CA SER A 739 37.90 -24.96 15.34
C SER A 739 37.48 -24.59 13.93
N VAL A 740 36.90 -25.55 13.21
CA VAL A 740 36.35 -25.33 11.86
C VAL A 740 34.87 -25.45 11.89
N ILE A 741 34.20 -24.38 11.56
CA ILE A 741 32.74 -24.32 11.39
C ILE A 741 32.38 -24.19 9.92
N SER A 742 31.23 -24.70 9.51
CA SER A 742 30.72 -24.58 8.14
C SER A 742 29.29 -24.01 8.15
N GLY A 743 28.94 -23.30 7.12
CA GLY A 743 27.62 -22.73 6.98
C GLY A 743 27.49 -21.85 5.74
N ARG A 744 26.33 -21.18 5.61
CA ARG A 744 26.05 -20.22 4.56
C ARG A 744 26.34 -18.81 5.04
N ILE A 745 27.22 -18.09 4.33
CA ILE A 745 27.52 -16.69 4.66
C ILE A 745 26.33 -15.80 4.28
N ILE A 746 25.89 -14.99 5.23
CA ILE A 746 24.75 -14.07 5.04
C ILE A 746 25.19 -12.66 5.36
N TYR A 747 24.88 -11.72 4.46
CA TYR A 747 25.05 -10.26 4.61
C TYR A 747 26.48 -9.85 5.01
N PRO A 748 27.54 -10.29 4.32
CA PRO A 748 28.90 -9.90 4.64
C PRO A 748 29.06 -8.37 4.49
N ARG A 749 29.58 -7.72 5.54
CA ARG A 749 29.84 -6.27 5.61
C ARG A 749 31.25 -6.00 6.09
N PHE A 750 31.95 -5.12 5.42
CA PHE A 750 33.24 -4.63 5.86
C PHE A 750 33.05 -3.32 6.63
N PHE A 751 33.80 -3.19 7.73
CA PHE A 751 33.85 -1.98 8.56
C PHE A 751 35.30 -1.60 8.82
N TYR A 752 35.61 -0.31 8.70
CA TYR A 752 36.89 0.22 9.18
C TYR A 752 36.96 0.19 10.70
N ALA A 753 38.18 0.37 11.27
CA ALA A 753 38.37 0.54 12.70
C ALA A 753 37.48 1.68 13.22
N HIS A 754 36.86 1.49 14.37
CA HIS A 754 35.92 2.41 15.03
C HIS A 754 34.59 2.63 14.30
N GLU A 755 34.33 1.92 13.19
CA GLU A 755 33.05 1.94 12.49
C GLU A 755 32.21 0.70 12.86
N GLY A 756 30.88 0.82 12.67
CA GLY A 756 29.92 -0.24 12.91
C GLY A 756 28.57 0.29 13.37
N LEU A 757 27.70 -0.65 13.74
CA LEU A 757 26.37 -0.34 14.25
C LEU A 757 26.40 -0.18 15.78
N SER A 758 25.34 0.41 16.34
CA SER A 758 25.24 0.66 17.80
C SER A 758 25.41 -0.61 18.63
N SER A 759 25.82 -0.45 19.88
CA SER A 759 25.99 -1.57 20.83
C SER A 759 24.70 -2.40 21.04
N GLY A 760 23.55 -1.81 20.85
CA GLY A 760 22.24 -2.48 20.94
C GLY A 760 21.86 -3.33 19.73
N HIS A 761 22.66 -3.36 18.67
CA HIS A 761 22.37 -4.19 17.50
C HIS A 761 22.40 -5.69 17.85
N PRO A 762 21.43 -6.51 17.41
CA PRO A 762 21.36 -7.93 17.78
C PRO A 762 22.56 -8.73 17.29
N TRP A 763 23.16 -8.39 16.14
CA TRP A 763 24.30 -9.11 15.57
C TRP A 763 25.62 -8.50 16.01
N THR A 764 26.36 -9.24 16.81
CA THR A 764 27.63 -8.81 17.41
C THR A 764 28.71 -8.55 16.37
N ALA A 765 28.66 -9.23 15.21
CA ALA A 765 29.58 -9.05 14.09
C ALA A 765 29.60 -7.62 13.53
N TYR A 766 28.50 -6.88 13.65
CA TYR A 766 28.38 -5.53 13.10
C TYR A 766 28.60 -4.41 14.12
N LYS A 767 28.76 -4.71 15.40
CA LYS A 767 28.98 -3.70 16.44
C LYS A 767 30.34 -3.02 16.25
N ILE A 768 30.44 -1.76 16.70
CA ILE A 768 31.66 -0.96 16.64
C ILE A 768 32.83 -1.72 17.28
N ARG A 769 33.99 -1.75 16.60
CA ARG A 769 35.25 -2.34 17.06
C ARG A 769 36.40 -1.39 16.75
N ASP A 770 37.51 -1.59 17.44
CA ASP A 770 38.75 -0.81 17.33
C ASP A 770 39.65 -1.25 16.15
N PHE A 771 39.22 -2.26 15.40
CA PHE A 771 39.95 -2.81 14.24
C PHE A 771 39.05 -2.95 13.02
N SER A 772 39.65 -2.94 11.82
CA SER A 772 38.96 -3.17 10.55
C SER A 772 38.61 -4.64 10.39
N ARG A 773 37.44 -4.95 9.84
CA ARG A 773 36.92 -6.30 9.80
C ARG A 773 35.89 -6.55 8.70
N LEU A 774 35.80 -7.78 8.28
CA LEU A 774 34.64 -8.33 7.62
C LEU A 774 33.74 -9.01 8.68
N GLY A 775 32.54 -8.51 8.87
CA GLY A 775 31.52 -9.09 9.73
C GLY A 775 30.42 -9.74 8.92
N PHE A 776 29.94 -10.92 9.32
CA PHE A 776 28.82 -11.61 8.69
C PHE A 776 28.15 -12.59 9.64
N VAL A 777 26.95 -13.04 9.27
CA VAL A 777 26.27 -14.14 9.94
C VAL A 777 26.58 -15.44 9.18
N LEU A 778 27.07 -16.46 9.86
CA LEU A 778 27.22 -17.80 9.34
C LEU A 778 25.99 -18.61 9.72
N LEU A 779 25.18 -18.91 8.73
CA LEU A 779 23.92 -19.65 8.89
C LEU A 779 24.21 -21.15 8.89
N ASN A 780 24.00 -21.80 10.01
CA ASN A 780 24.00 -23.26 10.19
C ASN A 780 22.94 -23.63 11.23
N GLN A 781 23.09 -24.74 11.96
CA GLN A 781 22.10 -25.14 13.00
C GLN A 781 21.96 -24.10 14.13
N GLU A 782 23.05 -23.42 14.54
CA GLU A 782 23.09 -22.42 15.64
C GLU A 782 23.43 -21.08 15.03
N ASN A 783 23.44 -20.55 14.06
CA ASN A 783 23.89 -19.25 13.58
C ASN A 783 25.01 -18.65 14.41
N HIS A 784 26.10 -18.29 13.74
CA HIS A 784 27.23 -17.64 14.39
C HIS A 784 27.45 -16.24 13.81
N ASP A 785 27.62 -15.28 14.70
CA ASP A 785 28.20 -13.98 14.35
C ASP A 785 29.70 -14.16 14.11
N VAL A 786 30.19 -13.94 12.89
CA VAL A 786 31.58 -14.13 12.53
C VAL A 786 32.26 -12.82 12.25
N ILE A 787 33.45 -12.65 12.79
CA ILE A 787 34.34 -11.50 12.58
C ILE A 787 35.64 -11.99 12.02
N LEU A 788 36.03 -11.54 10.82
CA LEU A 788 37.33 -11.77 10.20
C LEU A 788 38.09 -10.43 10.20
N PRO A 789 39.18 -10.28 10.96
CA PRO A 789 40.03 -9.08 10.90
C PRO A 789 40.73 -8.98 9.55
N VAL A 790 40.48 -7.91 8.82
CA VAL A 790 41.09 -7.61 7.51
C VAL A 790 41.23 -6.10 7.36
N GLY A 791 42.37 -5.64 6.82
CA GLY A 791 42.68 -4.21 6.68
C GLY A 791 41.92 -3.54 5.52
N GLU A 792 41.60 -4.30 4.47
CA GLU A 792 40.95 -3.80 3.27
C GLU A 792 39.72 -4.66 2.92
N THR A 793 38.77 -4.06 2.21
CA THR A 793 37.59 -4.77 1.71
C THR A 793 38.05 -5.90 0.76
N PRO A 794 37.74 -7.18 1.05
CA PRO A 794 38.05 -8.27 0.15
C PRO A 794 37.49 -8.05 -1.25
N ALA A 795 38.24 -8.34 -2.28
CA ALA A 795 37.87 -8.13 -3.69
C ALA A 795 36.58 -8.90 -4.09
N PHE A 796 36.28 -9.95 -3.37
CA PHE A 796 35.07 -10.75 -3.56
C PHE A 796 34.49 -11.17 -2.19
N ILE A 797 33.31 -10.71 -1.90
CA ILE A 797 32.54 -11.08 -0.70
C ILE A 797 31.26 -11.78 -1.18
N PRO A 798 31.18 -13.11 -1.12
CA PRO A 798 29.97 -13.82 -1.55
C PRO A 798 28.85 -13.62 -0.53
N ASN A 799 27.62 -13.43 -0.99
CA ASN A 799 26.43 -13.60 -0.17
C ASN A 799 25.74 -14.91 -0.55
N ALA A 800 25.16 -15.59 0.43
CA ALA A 800 24.49 -16.88 0.25
C ALA A 800 25.38 -18.03 -0.28
N ALA A 801 26.70 -17.92 -0.17
CA ALA A 801 27.63 -19.01 -0.48
C ALA A 801 27.86 -19.91 0.74
N ASP A 802 28.06 -21.20 0.47
CA ASP A 802 28.44 -22.18 1.51
C ASP A 802 29.95 -22.16 1.72
N ILE A 803 30.38 -21.93 2.97
CA ILE A 803 31.80 -21.68 3.31
C ILE A 803 32.24 -22.49 4.52
N PHE A 804 33.57 -22.58 4.69
CA PHE A 804 34.20 -22.99 5.92
C PHE A 804 34.93 -21.81 6.57
N VAL A 805 34.89 -21.77 7.90
CA VAL A 805 35.56 -20.75 8.69
C VAL A 805 36.43 -21.41 9.72
N ILE A 806 37.72 -21.07 9.76
CA ILE A 806 38.70 -21.50 10.75
C ILE A 806 38.87 -20.36 11.76
N GLY A 807 38.80 -20.65 13.03
CA GLY A 807 38.95 -19.69 14.09
C GLY A 807 38.50 -20.21 15.44
N ARG A 808 38.16 -19.29 16.34
CA ARG A 808 37.79 -19.64 17.72
C ARG A 808 36.63 -18.80 18.23
N GLU A 809 35.86 -19.33 19.19
CA GLU A 809 34.83 -18.61 19.91
C GLU A 809 35.46 -17.53 20.79
N ASN A 810 34.89 -16.33 20.76
CA ASN A 810 35.26 -15.23 21.63
C ASN A 810 34.29 -15.10 22.83
N LYS A 811 34.83 -14.66 23.97
CA LYS A 811 34.04 -14.43 25.19
C LYS A 811 32.87 -13.44 25.03
N GLU A 812 32.91 -12.63 23.98
CA GLU A 812 31.87 -11.64 23.67
C GLU A 812 30.72 -12.21 22.80
N GLY A 813 30.72 -13.54 22.54
CA GLY A 813 29.63 -14.21 21.82
C GLY A 813 29.72 -14.06 20.31
N TYR A 814 30.92 -13.97 19.72
CA TYR A 814 31.13 -14.07 18.29
C TYR A 814 32.29 -15.04 17.98
N PHE A 815 32.31 -15.57 16.77
CA PHE A 815 33.39 -16.40 16.27
C PHE A 815 34.46 -15.53 15.61
N LEU A 816 35.65 -15.48 16.17
CA LEU A 816 36.77 -14.76 15.59
C LEU A 816 37.45 -15.67 14.56
N ALA A 817 37.32 -15.29 13.30
CA ALA A 817 37.88 -16.04 12.19
C ALA A 817 39.34 -15.70 11.91
N ASP A 818 40.18 -16.71 11.71
CA ASP A 818 41.54 -16.59 11.21
C ASP A 818 41.56 -16.78 9.68
N ALA A 819 40.64 -17.55 9.13
CA ALA A 819 40.48 -17.73 7.68
C ALA A 819 39.03 -18.08 7.31
N VAL A 820 38.62 -17.62 6.14
CA VAL A 820 37.39 -17.99 5.44
C VAL A 820 37.74 -18.69 4.14
N ILE A 821 37.20 -19.88 3.91
CA ILE A 821 37.43 -20.71 2.73
C ILE A 821 36.14 -20.81 1.95
N ILE A 822 36.16 -20.36 0.71
CA ILE A 822 35.03 -20.34 -0.21
C ILE A 822 35.27 -21.38 -1.30
N PRO A 823 34.63 -22.56 -1.22
CA PRO A 823 34.73 -23.60 -2.25
C PRO A 823 34.05 -23.11 -3.55
N ASP A 824 34.53 -23.53 -4.68
CA ASP A 824 33.84 -23.41 -5.96
C ASP A 824 33.43 -24.82 -6.45
N PRO A 825 32.24 -25.29 -6.07
CA PRO A 825 31.81 -26.66 -6.40
C PRO A 825 31.52 -26.86 -7.90
N GLU A 826 31.27 -25.79 -8.65
CA GLU A 826 30.87 -25.87 -10.07
C GLU A 826 32.09 -26.02 -10.98
N THR A 827 33.14 -25.24 -10.76
CA THR A 827 34.29 -25.19 -11.65
C THR A 827 35.44 -26.09 -11.19
N LYS A 828 35.42 -26.64 -9.96
CA LYS A 828 36.54 -27.31 -9.32
C LYS A 828 37.84 -26.47 -9.33
N ALA A 829 37.70 -25.16 -9.39
CA ALA A 829 38.80 -24.23 -9.24
C ALA A 829 39.33 -24.27 -7.79
N ALA A 830 40.56 -23.79 -7.58
CA ALA A 830 41.10 -23.63 -6.24
C ALA A 830 40.16 -22.81 -5.35
N PRO A 831 39.86 -23.27 -4.12
CA PRO A 831 39.01 -22.52 -3.19
C PRO A 831 39.66 -21.18 -2.89
N ARG A 832 38.85 -20.15 -2.79
CA ARG A 832 39.33 -18.83 -2.41
C ARG A 832 39.49 -18.76 -0.89
N ILE A 833 40.66 -18.30 -0.46
CA ILE A 833 40.98 -18.14 0.96
C ILE A 833 41.09 -16.64 1.25
N ILE A 834 40.36 -16.18 2.26
CA ILE A 834 40.52 -14.87 2.85
C ILE A 834 41.08 -15.10 4.26
N ALA A 835 42.35 -14.76 4.48
CA ALA A 835 42.99 -14.90 5.77
C ALA A 835 42.92 -13.62 6.59
N ALA A 836 42.87 -13.77 7.92
CA ALA A 836 42.93 -12.66 8.83
C ALA A 836 44.31 -11.97 8.73
N GLU A 837 44.30 -10.65 8.78
CA GLU A 837 45.52 -9.88 8.97
C GLU A 837 45.91 -9.88 10.45
N LYS A 838 47.18 -10.16 10.74
CA LYS A 838 47.69 -10.07 12.12
C LYS A 838 47.53 -8.64 12.58
N GLN A 839 46.77 -8.45 13.65
CA GLN A 839 46.69 -7.18 14.36
C GLN A 839 48.09 -6.96 15.03
N GLU A 840 48.84 -5.96 14.58
CA GLU A 840 50.08 -5.53 15.24
C GLU A 840 49.76 -4.80 16.58
#